data_dd6ab00a80e51a326e5c1170c804ceb3
#
_entry.id   dd6ab00a80e51a326e5c1170c804ceb3
#
_cell.length_a   1.000
_cell.length_b   1.000
_cell.length_c   1.000
_cell.angle_alpha   90.00
_cell.angle_beta   90.00
_cell.angle_gamma   90.00
#
_symmetry.space_group_name_H-M   'P 1'
#
loop_
_entity.id
_entity.type
_entity.pdbx_description
1 polymer ?
#
loop_
_entity_poly.entity_id
_entity_poly.type
_entity_poly.pdbx_seq_one_letter_code
_entity_poly.pdbx_strand_id
1 'polypeptide(L)'
;MKHIFSLILIVFPTLVLHAQGLEQIANQNAEKPVKFRLGAYGDFSWNFHNTTANVYCCDAGCGVFSNGTGKGFSAGLLGEIPAFGRFDVYGSAGFAQRGGNFGEANTSNKPILDPNSGQYTYLHITNSYTASIPEIITGLGLKFTPFRSLAFYLRGGLSINFPFSSSSTYTQSEHITSPVGVTYPSTLTTTKIDGSGPIINLKETFGATGALGYPVLISKDLTAAPEVEYYFPFTEVKNDYHWKIQTFQAGVALRYSFYKDVPPQPPPPPSPPPPPPPPEKPVPPVAYVGLAEPKSVNVYETTVTETFPILPYLFFDSASENLVPRYHFISSSEHSQFSENALPHNSLGAYYHILDIIGKRMTDNPEGEITLNGTTDGREVPSSQSKSLAHTRAETVKKYLTDVWSVSPDRIEIKTSSNPTIPSSQKDTAGIAENRRVEILTDDEAILSPVVHAQFKEYAITPESVPFAMSVRVHDPIASWKLAVNAHNKEVYSAGGSGEPPAVIGWKLDTHAAEKLAATIKGSENLKCGLDVTDTKGIRGSSSVDLPATMETNPYEISRLSLVVFDFDKSEINSTNKKMVSEFVAKTIHDGSTVSITGTTDAMGELDHNKELSTSRAFAVHKLIKEENAVAEITKVEGIGPTYSPEMNSTPEGRYYCRTVTVQVQTPLK
;
A
#
# COMPACT_ATOMS: atom_id res chain seq x y z
N MET A 1 -12.95 -16.17 -12.02
CA MET A 1 -13.26 -16.57 -10.62
C MET A 1 -14.49 -17.48 -10.49
N LYS A 2 -15.62 -17.27 -11.16
CA LYS A 2 -16.83 -18.13 -11.00
C LYS A 2 -16.64 -19.61 -11.43
N HIS A 3 -15.81 -19.91 -12.41
CA HIS A 3 -15.59 -21.30 -12.88
C HIS A 3 -14.56 -22.12 -12.07
N ILE A 4 -13.68 -21.47 -11.31
CA ILE A 4 -12.71 -22.12 -10.43
C ILE A 4 -13.39 -22.60 -9.14
N PHE A 5 -14.35 -21.82 -8.61
CA PHE A 5 -15.17 -22.25 -7.46
C PHE A 5 -16.06 -23.46 -7.76
N SER A 6 -16.54 -23.60 -9.00
CA SER A 6 -17.35 -24.77 -9.41
C SER A 6 -16.54 -26.06 -9.51
N LEU A 7 -15.26 -26.02 -9.89
CA LEU A 7 -14.41 -27.22 -9.96
C LEU A 7 -14.01 -27.73 -8.56
N ILE A 8 -13.78 -26.82 -7.63
CA ILE A 8 -13.47 -27.16 -6.23
C ILE A 8 -14.69 -27.79 -5.53
N LEU A 9 -15.91 -27.32 -5.84
CA LEU A 9 -17.15 -27.84 -5.23
C LEU A 9 -17.56 -29.24 -5.75
N ILE A 10 -17.10 -29.68 -6.91
CA ILE A 10 -17.41 -30.98 -7.49
C ILE A 10 -16.42 -32.08 -7.05
N VAL A 11 -15.17 -31.70 -6.75
CA VAL A 11 -14.13 -32.67 -6.31
C VAL A 11 -14.24 -32.99 -4.80
N PHE A 12 -14.76 -32.08 -3.99
CA PHE A 12 -14.87 -32.23 -2.54
C PHE A 12 -15.86 -33.37 -2.09
N PRO A 13 -17.05 -33.53 -2.68
CA PRO A 13 -17.98 -34.55 -2.22
C PRO A 13 -17.58 -36.01 -2.56
N THR A 14 -16.83 -36.20 -3.67
CA THR A 14 -16.40 -37.57 -4.07
C THR A 14 -15.21 -38.07 -3.25
N LEU A 15 -14.42 -37.19 -2.66
CA LEU A 15 -13.32 -37.54 -1.75
C LEU A 15 -13.79 -37.94 -0.36
N VAL A 16 -14.94 -37.45 0.11
CA VAL A 16 -15.48 -37.81 1.45
C VAL A 16 -16.03 -39.23 1.50
N LEU A 17 -16.54 -39.75 0.40
CA LEU A 17 -17.09 -41.12 0.34
C LEU A 17 -16.02 -42.23 0.34
N HIS A 18 -14.74 -41.93 0.04
CA HIS A 18 -13.63 -42.88 0.14
C HIS A 18 -12.94 -42.88 1.51
N ALA A 19 -13.28 -41.95 2.40
CA ALA A 19 -12.62 -41.82 3.71
C ALA A 19 -12.89 -42.93 4.68
N GLN A 20 -14.03 -43.64 4.59
CA GLN A 20 -14.39 -44.72 5.54
C GLN A 20 -13.56 -46.01 5.36
N GLY A 21 -13.02 -46.27 4.16
CA GLY A 21 -12.11 -47.40 3.95
C GLY A 21 -10.67 -47.15 4.39
N LEU A 22 -10.30 -45.87 4.54
CA LEU A 22 -8.93 -45.42 4.83
C LEU A 22 -8.61 -45.33 6.33
N GLU A 23 -9.63 -45.25 7.20
CA GLU A 23 -9.45 -45.30 8.67
C GLU A 23 -8.83 -46.60 9.17
N GLN A 24 -9.15 -47.73 8.54
CA GLN A 24 -8.54 -49.02 8.88
C GLN A 24 -7.05 -49.09 8.47
N ILE A 25 -6.66 -48.45 7.37
CA ILE A 25 -5.27 -48.41 6.89
C ILE A 25 -4.44 -47.43 7.72
N ALA A 26 -5.04 -46.32 8.16
CA ALA A 26 -4.38 -45.33 9.04
C ALA A 26 -4.05 -45.90 10.42
N ASN A 27 -4.94 -46.76 10.97
CA ASN A 27 -4.71 -47.41 12.27
C ASN A 27 -3.60 -48.46 12.25
N GLN A 28 -3.31 -49.09 11.10
CA GLN A 28 -2.19 -50.03 10.98
C GLN A 28 -0.81 -49.38 10.90
N ASN A 29 -0.73 -48.09 10.55
CA ASN A 29 0.53 -47.32 10.48
C ASN A 29 0.85 -46.52 11.78
N ALA A 30 -0.03 -46.52 12.77
CA ALA A 30 0.16 -45.82 14.03
C ALA A 30 1.35 -46.35 14.88
N GLU A 31 1.91 -47.51 14.51
CA GLU A 31 2.96 -48.17 15.29
C GLU A 31 4.40 -47.82 14.89
N LYS A 32 4.64 -47.22 13.69
CA LYS A 32 6.01 -46.93 13.24
C LYS A 32 6.20 -45.42 12.96
N PRO A 33 7.14 -44.75 13.65
CA PRO A 33 7.41 -43.36 13.40
C PRO A 33 8.07 -43.15 12.02
N VAL A 34 7.60 -42.12 11.30
CA VAL A 34 8.17 -41.76 10.00
C VAL A 34 9.60 -41.24 10.21
N LYS A 35 10.53 -41.77 9.41
CA LYS A 35 11.94 -41.32 9.39
C LYS A 35 12.15 -40.12 8.51
N PHE A 36 11.65 -40.18 7.29
CA PHE A 36 11.62 -39.06 6.31
C PHE A 36 10.60 -39.39 5.21
N ARG A 37 10.23 -38.36 4.42
CA ARG A 37 9.42 -38.51 3.22
C ARG A 37 10.17 -37.96 2.02
N LEU A 38 10.06 -38.63 0.89
CA LEU A 38 10.48 -38.12 -0.41
C LEU A 38 9.27 -38.04 -1.33
N GLY A 39 9.28 -37.02 -2.17
CA GLY A 39 8.15 -36.79 -3.05
C GLY A 39 8.47 -36.00 -4.29
N ALA A 40 7.47 -35.87 -5.15
CA ALA A 40 7.48 -35.03 -6.32
C ALA A 40 6.20 -34.18 -6.34
N TYR A 41 6.27 -33.01 -6.92
CA TYR A 41 5.13 -32.12 -7.08
C TYR A 41 5.01 -31.61 -8.51
N GLY A 42 3.79 -31.22 -8.87
CA GLY A 42 3.48 -30.57 -10.12
C GLY A 42 2.32 -29.61 -9.93
N ASP A 43 2.55 -28.33 -10.30
CA ASP A 43 1.62 -27.26 -10.07
C ASP A 43 1.37 -26.46 -11.34
N PHE A 44 0.19 -25.94 -11.45
CA PHE A 44 -0.17 -24.90 -12.38
C PHE A 44 -0.05 -23.53 -11.69
N SER A 45 0.53 -22.55 -12.37
CA SER A 45 0.82 -21.25 -11.76
C SER A 45 0.12 -20.10 -12.46
N TRP A 46 -0.26 -19.09 -11.66
CA TRP A 46 -0.68 -17.76 -12.09
C TRP A 46 0.35 -16.76 -11.58
N ASN A 47 0.99 -16.07 -12.52
CA ASN A 47 2.05 -15.12 -12.23
C ASN A 47 1.46 -13.71 -12.30
N PHE A 48 1.79 -12.89 -11.30
CA PHE A 48 1.41 -11.48 -11.20
C PHE A 48 2.70 -10.67 -11.23
N HIS A 49 2.88 -9.92 -12.31
CA HIS A 49 4.04 -9.10 -12.53
C HIS A 49 3.74 -7.66 -12.12
N ASN A 50 4.63 -7.06 -11.34
CA ASN A 50 4.65 -5.64 -11.03
C ASN A 50 5.98 -5.09 -11.47
N THR A 51 5.97 -4.08 -12.35
CA THR A 51 7.19 -3.54 -12.97
C THR A 51 7.06 -2.05 -13.26
N THR A 52 8.21 -1.38 -13.38
CA THR A 52 8.33 -0.03 -13.92
C THR A 52 9.10 -0.04 -15.25
N ALA A 53 8.93 -1.10 -16.04
CA ALA A 53 9.63 -1.26 -17.31
C ALA A 53 9.21 -0.18 -18.29
N ASN A 54 10.16 0.71 -18.64
CA ASN A 54 10.06 1.56 -19.81
C ASN A 54 10.45 0.72 -21.03
N VAL A 55 9.50 0.44 -21.88
CA VAL A 55 9.77 -0.26 -23.13
C VAL A 55 9.89 0.80 -24.23
N TYR A 56 11.05 0.81 -24.91
CA TYR A 56 11.29 1.69 -26.03
C TYR A 56 10.34 1.35 -27.17
N CYS A 57 9.49 2.30 -27.55
CA CYS A 57 8.65 2.22 -28.73
C CYS A 57 9.20 3.17 -29.80
N CYS A 58 9.26 2.68 -31.02
CA CYS A 58 9.45 3.53 -32.20
C CYS A 58 8.06 4.00 -32.66
N ASP A 59 7.86 5.28 -32.89
CA ASP A 59 6.79 5.96 -33.60
C ASP A 59 5.46 6.35 -32.94
N ALA A 60 5.00 5.78 -31.83
CA ALA A 60 3.66 6.11 -31.32
C ALA A 60 3.53 6.26 -29.79
N GLY A 61 4.53 6.85 -29.12
CA GLY A 61 4.45 7.13 -27.68
C GLY A 61 4.68 5.89 -26.82
N CYS A 62 5.71 5.93 -26.00
CA CYS A 62 6.10 4.83 -25.13
C CYS A 62 5.16 4.70 -23.93
N GLY A 63 4.62 3.51 -23.71
CA GLY A 63 3.90 3.16 -22.47
C GLY A 63 4.85 2.61 -21.41
N VAL A 64 4.56 2.89 -20.15
CA VAL A 64 5.18 2.24 -19.01
C VAL A 64 4.31 1.06 -18.62
N PHE A 65 4.80 -0.16 -18.84
CA PHE A 65 4.09 -1.33 -18.35
C PHE A 65 4.25 -1.42 -16.84
N SER A 66 3.14 -1.33 -16.11
CA SER A 66 3.15 -1.37 -14.64
C SER A 66 2.76 -2.74 -14.08
N ASN A 67 1.81 -3.41 -14.70
CA ASN A 67 1.27 -4.67 -14.25
C ASN A 67 1.08 -5.64 -15.40
N GLY A 68 1.39 -6.91 -15.14
CA GLY A 68 1.17 -8.00 -16.10
C GLY A 68 0.68 -9.25 -15.39
N THR A 69 0.03 -10.14 -16.14
CA THR A 69 -0.39 -11.43 -15.63
C THR A 69 0.01 -12.54 -16.59
N GLY A 70 0.29 -13.72 -16.07
CA GLY A 70 0.62 -14.85 -16.89
C GLY A 70 0.25 -16.17 -16.26
N LYS A 71 0.31 -17.22 -17.09
CA LYS A 71 0.13 -18.59 -16.68
C LYS A 71 1.44 -19.35 -16.86
N GLY A 72 1.69 -20.32 -15.99
CA GLY A 72 2.88 -21.14 -16.05
C GLY A 72 2.65 -22.49 -15.35
N PHE A 73 3.74 -23.18 -15.11
CA PHE A 73 3.74 -24.42 -14.35
C PHE A 73 5.04 -24.54 -13.57
N SER A 74 5.02 -25.38 -12.52
CA SER A 74 6.22 -25.82 -11.83
C SER A 74 6.17 -27.33 -11.58
N ALA A 75 7.33 -27.97 -11.54
CA ALA A 75 7.46 -29.38 -11.19
C ALA A 75 8.81 -29.63 -10.55
N GLY A 76 8.85 -30.52 -9.55
CA GLY A 76 10.10 -30.78 -8.84
C GLY A 76 10.02 -31.91 -7.83
N LEU A 77 11.08 -32.02 -7.04
CA LEU A 77 11.22 -32.97 -5.96
C LEU A 77 11.10 -32.25 -4.61
N LEU A 78 10.62 -32.97 -3.62
CA LEU A 78 10.56 -32.50 -2.25
C LEU A 78 11.01 -33.59 -1.27
N GLY A 79 11.59 -33.15 -0.16
CA GLY A 79 11.95 -34.00 0.97
C GLY A 79 11.41 -33.41 2.26
N GLU A 80 10.92 -34.26 3.17
CA GLU A 80 10.40 -33.84 4.47
C GLU A 80 11.00 -34.72 5.58
N ILE A 81 11.43 -34.10 6.67
CA ILE A 81 11.95 -34.79 7.87
C ILE A 81 11.13 -34.33 9.07
N PRO A 82 10.50 -35.24 9.83
CA PRO A 82 9.88 -34.89 11.10
C PRO A 82 10.91 -34.29 12.06
N ALA A 83 10.61 -33.10 12.60
CA ALA A 83 11.55 -32.36 13.45
C ALA A 83 11.13 -32.38 14.91
N PHE A 84 10.07 -31.65 15.26
CA PHE A 84 9.59 -31.56 16.64
C PHE A 84 8.06 -31.36 16.67
N GLY A 85 7.42 -32.12 17.55
CA GLY A 85 5.98 -32.01 17.79
C GLY A 85 5.13 -32.22 16.53
N ARG A 86 4.62 -31.14 15.95
CA ARG A 86 3.76 -31.13 14.76
C ARG A 86 4.45 -30.49 13.55
N PHE A 87 5.77 -30.29 13.64
CA PHE A 87 6.55 -29.65 12.61
C PHE A 87 7.44 -30.66 11.89
N ASP A 88 7.42 -30.61 10.56
CA ASP A 88 8.40 -31.24 9.69
C ASP A 88 9.26 -30.13 9.04
N VAL A 89 10.56 -30.35 8.90
CA VAL A 89 11.42 -29.56 8.02
C VAL A 89 11.24 -30.08 6.62
N TYR A 90 11.04 -29.17 5.64
CA TYR A 90 10.97 -29.56 4.24
C TYR A 90 12.02 -28.82 3.41
N GLY A 91 12.45 -29.47 2.35
CA GLY A 91 13.26 -28.89 1.28
C GLY A 91 12.68 -29.27 -0.08
N SER A 92 12.73 -28.39 -1.06
CA SER A 92 12.29 -28.62 -2.42
C SER A 92 13.25 -28.06 -3.45
N ALA A 93 13.29 -28.68 -4.62
CA ALA A 93 13.98 -28.17 -5.79
C ALA A 93 13.22 -28.59 -7.04
N GLY A 94 13.10 -27.67 -8.00
CA GLY A 94 12.34 -27.93 -9.21
C GLY A 94 12.57 -26.87 -10.28
N PHE A 95 11.79 -27.03 -11.34
CA PHE A 95 11.75 -26.11 -12.47
C PHE A 95 10.40 -25.37 -12.46
N ALA A 96 10.44 -24.09 -12.81
CA ALA A 96 9.23 -23.29 -13.01
C ALA A 96 9.33 -22.49 -14.31
N GLN A 97 8.18 -22.28 -14.93
CA GLN A 97 8.00 -21.37 -16.06
C GLN A 97 7.16 -20.20 -15.60
N ARG A 98 7.81 -19.05 -15.43
CA ARG A 98 7.15 -17.79 -15.05
C ARG A 98 7.11 -16.85 -16.23
N GLY A 99 5.97 -16.83 -16.90
CA GLY A 99 5.71 -15.89 -17.98
C GLY A 99 4.69 -14.83 -17.57
N GLY A 100 4.66 -13.74 -18.31
CA GLY A 100 3.69 -12.66 -18.12
C GLY A 100 3.38 -11.94 -19.42
N ASN A 101 2.16 -11.44 -19.51
CA ASN A 101 1.73 -10.58 -20.59
C ASN A 101 1.29 -9.24 -20.01
N PHE A 102 1.84 -8.17 -20.52
CA PHE A 102 1.57 -6.79 -20.14
C PHE A 102 0.88 -6.13 -21.32
N GLY A 103 -0.15 -5.35 -21.08
CA GLY A 103 -0.87 -4.64 -22.11
C GLY A 103 -1.19 -3.21 -21.71
N GLU A 104 -1.02 -2.29 -22.62
CA GLU A 104 -1.37 -0.89 -22.42
C GLU A 104 -2.09 -0.36 -23.68
N ALA A 105 -3.23 0.30 -23.46
CA ALA A 105 -4.00 0.92 -24.53
C ALA A 105 -3.51 2.35 -24.78
N ASN A 106 -3.14 2.67 -26.01
CA ASN A 106 -2.67 3.98 -26.44
C ASN A 106 -3.46 4.49 -27.62
N THR A 107 -3.43 5.81 -27.81
CA THR A 107 -4.02 6.46 -28.98
C THR A 107 -2.91 7.13 -29.78
N SER A 108 -2.88 6.90 -31.11
CA SER A 108 -1.86 7.51 -31.96
C SER A 108 -1.94 9.04 -31.96
N ASN A 109 -0.78 9.67 -32.06
CA ASN A 109 -0.69 11.14 -32.14
C ASN A 109 -1.02 11.70 -33.51
N LYS A 110 -1.19 10.82 -34.55
CA LYS A 110 -1.49 11.23 -35.93
C LYS A 110 -2.87 10.73 -36.29
N PRO A 111 -3.75 11.60 -36.81
CA PRO A 111 -5.04 11.18 -37.31
C PRO A 111 -4.86 10.38 -38.60
N ILE A 112 -5.67 9.35 -38.77
CA ILE A 112 -5.77 8.55 -39.98
C ILE A 112 -7.18 8.69 -40.59
N LEU A 113 -7.32 8.42 -41.89
CA LEU A 113 -8.61 8.33 -42.50
C LEU A 113 -9.25 6.97 -42.17
N ASP A 114 -10.38 6.97 -41.48
CA ASP A 114 -11.14 5.75 -41.20
C ASP A 114 -11.73 5.21 -42.50
N PRO A 115 -11.39 4.00 -42.93
CA PRO A 115 -11.86 3.45 -44.21
C PRO A 115 -13.37 3.19 -44.23
N ASN A 116 -14.04 3.12 -43.08
CA ASN A 116 -15.48 2.84 -43.01
C ASN A 116 -16.34 4.12 -42.99
N SER A 117 -15.88 5.17 -42.31
CA SER A 117 -16.63 6.42 -42.20
C SER A 117 -16.16 7.53 -43.13
N GLY A 118 -14.96 7.40 -43.69
CA GLY A 118 -14.33 8.44 -44.51
C GLY A 118 -13.94 9.70 -43.75
N GLN A 119 -13.96 9.67 -42.42
CA GLN A 119 -13.58 10.76 -41.54
C GLN A 119 -12.21 10.55 -40.92
N TYR A 120 -11.52 11.62 -40.55
CA TYR A 120 -10.27 11.54 -39.80
C TYR A 120 -10.54 11.16 -38.36
N THR A 121 -9.88 10.12 -37.90
CA THR A 121 -9.94 9.63 -36.52
C THR A 121 -8.53 9.28 -36.05
N TYR A 122 -8.39 8.99 -34.76
CA TYR A 122 -7.12 8.51 -34.17
C TYR A 122 -7.08 7.00 -34.12
N LEU A 123 -5.89 6.45 -34.31
CA LEU A 123 -5.63 5.02 -34.22
C LEU A 123 -5.56 4.61 -32.73
N HIS A 124 -6.42 3.71 -32.30
CA HIS A 124 -6.32 3.08 -30.99
C HIS A 124 -5.49 1.81 -31.10
N ILE A 125 -4.43 1.74 -30.30
CA ILE A 125 -3.43 0.68 -30.34
C ILE A 125 -3.34 0.07 -28.95
N THR A 126 -3.25 -1.25 -28.85
CA THR A 126 -2.84 -1.93 -27.63
C THR A 126 -1.40 -2.39 -27.78
N ASN A 127 -0.52 -1.84 -26.98
CA ASN A 127 0.85 -2.32 -26.83
C ASN A 127 0.87 -3.53 -25.91
N SER A 128 1.57 -4.59 -26.32
CA SER A 128 1.72 -5.81 -25.54
C SER A 128 3.19 -6.18 -25.42
N TYR A 129 3.58 -6.56 -24.21
CA TYR A 129 4.89 -7.12 -23.90
C TYR A 129 4.69 -8.48 -23.25
N THR A 130 5.16 -9.53 -23.90
CA THR A 130 5.08 -10.90 -23.40
C THR A 130 6.46 -11.36 -22.99
N ALA A 131 6.60 -11.78 -21.74
CA ALA A 131 7.83 -12.34 -21.17
C ALA A 131 7.69 -13.82 -20.89
N SER A 132 8.77 -14.57 -21.09
CA SER A 132 8.89 -16.00 -20.78
C SER A 132 10.18 -16.19 -19.98
N ILE A 133 10.05 -16.62 -18.71
CA ILE A 133 11.18 -16.74 -17.78
C ILE A 133 11.17 -18.15 -17.16
N PRO A 134 11.95 -19.08 -17.74
CA PRO A 134 12.22 -20.36 -17.12
C PRO A 134 13.26 -20.20 -15.99
N GLU A 135 13.06 -20.91 -14.86
CA GLU A 135 13.93 -20.81 -13.69
C GLU A 135 14.02 -22.13 -12.91
N ILE A 136 15.10 -22.32 -12.19
CA ILE A 136 15.17 -23.31 -11.10
C ILE A 136 14.64 -22.62 -9.83
N ILE A 137 13.74 -23.30 -9.16
CA ILE A 137 13.20 -22.87 -7.86
C ILE A 137 13.70 -23.81 -6.77
N THR A 138 14.08 -23.23 -5.63
CA THR A 138 14.48 -23.99 -4.44
C THR A 138 13.73 -23.46 -3.25
N GLY A 139 13.35 -24.34 -2.32
CA GLY A 139 12.62 -23.97 -1.11
C GLY A 139 13.15 -24.70 0.12
N LEU A 140 13.16 -24.01 1.25
CA LEU A 140 13.46 -24.57 2.56
C LEU A 140 12.54 -23.94 3.59
N GLY A 141 11.95 -24.78 4.47
CA GLY A 141 11.04 -24.26 5.47
C GLY A 141 10.46 -25.31 6.41
N LEU A 142 9.36 -24.94 7.03
CA LEU A 142 8.63 -25.76 7.99
C LEU A 142 7.24 -26.07 7.46
N LYS A 143 6.83 -27.32 7.68
CA LYS A 143 5.47 -27.78 7.48
C LYS A 143 4.85 -28.04 8.85
N PHE A 144 3.68 -27.49 9.09
CA PHE A 144 2.96 -27.57 10.35
C PHE A 144 1.61 -28.26 10.13
N THR A 145 1.33 -29.29 10.93
CA THR A 145 0.06 -30.01 10.92
C THR A 145 -0.73 -29.66 12.18
N PRO A 146 -1.68 -28.67 12.11
CA PRO A 146 -2.31 -28.07 13.30
C PRO A 146 -3.20 -29.03 14.09
N PHE A 147 -3.87 -29.99 13.42
CA PHE A 147 -4.84 -30.89 14.05
C PHE A 147 -4.51 -32.34 13.77
N ARG A 148 -4.70 -33.22 14.76
CA ARG A 148 -4.59 -34.69 14.57
C ARG A 148 -5.82 -35.30 13.87
N SER A 149 -6.97 -34.61 13.99
CA SER A 149 -8.25 -35.06 13.45
C SER A 149 -8.57 -34.50 12.06
N LEU A 150 -7.94 -33.38 11.66
CA LEU A 150 -8.11 -32.77 10.35
C LEU A 150 -6.79 -32.88 9.59
N ALA A 151 -6.82 -33.57 8.47
CA ALA A 151 -5.62 -33.93 7.70
C ALA A 151 -5.02 -32.74 6.88
N PHE A 152 -5.28 -31.48 7.19
CA PHE A 152 -4.63 -30.39 6.48
C PHE A 152 -3.31 -29.97 7.14
N TYR A 153 -2.41 -29.39 6.35
CA TYR A 153 -1.17 -28.80 6.83
C TYR A 153 -0.92 -27.45 6.21
N LEU A 154 -0.17 -26.64 6.93
CA LEU A 154 0.42 -25.40 6.47
C LEU A 154 1.91 -25.58 6.22
N ARG A 155 2.42 -24.99 5.18
CA ARG A 155 3.85 -24.99 4.86
C ARG A 155 4.30 -23.53 4.66
N GLY A 156 5.41 -23.14 5.29
CA GLY A 156 5.98 -21.82 5.15
C GLY A 156 7.49 -21.90 5.10
N GLY A 157 8.10 -21.10 4.24
CA GLY A 157 9.53 -21.13 4.06
C GLY A 157 10.07 -20.01 3.20
N LEU A 158 11.36 -20.14 2.91
CA LEU A 158 12.10 -19.23 2.04
C LEU A 158 12.42 -19.96 0.72
N SER A 159 12.44 -19.19 -0.37
CA SER A 159 12.75 -19.70 -1.70
C SER A 159 13.80 -18.82 -2.37
N ILE A 160 14.74 -19.46 -3.04
CA ILE A 160 15.69 -18.83 -3.95
C ILE A 160 15.44 -19.39 -5.34
N ASN A 161 15.26 -18.48 -6.31
CA ASN A 161 14.96 -18.85 -7.68
C ASN A 161 16.04 -18.34 -8.61
N PHE A 162 16.47 -19.16 -9.55
CA PHE A 162 17.59 -18.93 -10.47
C PHE A 162 17.06 -18.91 -11.91
N PRO A 163 16.81 -17.71 -12.51
CA PRO A 163 16.32 -17.62 -13.87
C PRO A 163 17.41 -17.98 -14.88
N PHE A 164 17.01 -18.67 -15.96
CA PHE A 164 17.88 -18.98 -17.08
C PHE A 164 17.91 -17.81 -18.08
N SER A 165 18.86 -16.90 -17.95
CA SER A 165 18.96 -15.71 -18.81
C SER A 165 19.09 -16.06 -20.30
N SER A 166 19.75 -17.17 -20.64
CA SER A 166 19.91 -17.63 -22.03
C SER A 166 18.62 -18.14 -22.68
N SER A 167 17.65 -18.56 -21.88
CA SER A 167 16.36 -19.10 -22.34
C SER A 167 15.18 -18.18 -22.04
N SER A 168 15.41 -17.08 -21.32
CA SER A 168 14.41 -16.07 -21.02
C SER A 168 14.24 -15.13 -22.20
N THR A 169 13.02 -14.98 -22.69
CA THR A 169 12.73 -14.20 -23.91
C THR A 169 11.58 -13.24 -23.71
N TYR A 170 11.58 -12.18 -24.49
CA TYR A 170 10.44 -11.29 -24.61
C TYR A 170 9.99 -11.12 -26.06
N THR A 171 8.74 -10.76 -26.23
CA THR A 171 8.16 -10.31 -27.50
C THR A 171 7.33 -9.06 -27.21
N GLN A 172 7.59 -8.00 -27.96
CA GLN A 172 6.81 -6.77 -27.93
C GLN A 172 6.03 -6.63 -29.25
N SER A 173 4.76 -6.27 -29.14
CA SER A 173 3.89 -6.09 -30.29
C SER A 173 2.90 -4.97 -30.06
N GLU A 174 2.49 -4.34 -31.16
CA GLU A 174 1.38 -3.40 -31.23
C GLU A 174 0.20 -4.04 -31.94
N HIS A 175 -1.00 -3.83 -31.41
CA HIS A 175 -2.24 -4.32 -32.01
C HIS A 175 -3.23 -3.16 -32.22
N ILE A 176 -3.65 -2.93 -33.45
CA ILE A 176 -4.67 -1.93 -33.78
C ILE A 176 -6.04 -2.45 -33.35
N THR A 177 -6.70 -1.74 -32.44
CA THR A 177 -8.03 -2.09 -31.94
C THR A 177 -9.14 -1.29 -32.62
N SER A 178 -8.85 -0.09 -33.09
CA SER A 178 -9.81 0.79 -33.76
C SER A 178 -9.07 1.82 -34.62
N PRO A 179 -9.64 2.23 -35.79
CA PRO A 179 -10.86 1.70 -36.41
C PRO A 179 -10.65 0.33 -37.05
N VAL A 180 -11.75 -0.42 -37.21
CA VAL A 180 -11.74 -1.75 -37.86
C VAL A 180 -11.40 -1.62 -39.35
N GLY A 181 -10.55 -2.53 -39.85
CA GLY A 181 -10.12 -2.54 -41.26
C GLY A 181 -8.81 -1.82 -41.53
N VAL A 182 -8.23 -1.16 -40.53
CA VAL A 182 -6.89 -0.56 -40.60
C VAL A 182 -5.84 -1.61 -40.28
N THR A 183 -4.79 -1.68 -41.08
CA THR A 183 -3.65 -2.59 -40.90
C THR A 183 -2.33 -1.84 -40.98
N TYR A 184 -1.28 -2.41 -40.44
CA TYR A 184 0.08 -1.90 -40.61
C TYR A 184 0.55 -2.13 -42.05
N PRO A 185 1.06 -1.10 -42.74
CA PRO A 185 1.54 -1.25 -44.13
C PRO A 185 2.65 -2.28 -44.28
N SER A 186 3.45 -2.50 -43.26
CA SER A 186 4.59 -3.43 -43.26
C SER A 186 4.20 -4.90 -43.20
N THR A 187 3.07 -5.22 -42.56
CA THR A 187 2.64 -6.60 -42.30
C THR A 187 1.30 -6.94 -42.94
N LEU A 188 0.53 -5.94 -43.39
CA LEU A 188 -0.86 -6.04 -43.86
C LEU A 188 -1.79 -6.73 -42.84
N THR A 189 -1.45 -6.65 -41.56
CA THR A 189 -2.20 -7.19 -40.41
C THR A 189 -2.48 -6.10 -39.41
N THR A 190 -3.38 -6.36 -38.48
CA THR A 190 -3.67 -5.48 -37.33
C THR A 190 -2.60 -5.56 -36.21
N THR A 191 -1.66 -6.50 -36.36
CA THR A 191 -0.60 -6.70 -35.35
C THR A 191 0.78 -6.55 -36.01
N LYS A 192 1.65 -5.81 -35.36
CA LYS A 192 3.06 -5.61 -35.71
C LYS A 192 3.93 -6.07 -34.54
N ILE A 193 4.97 -6.83 -34.80
CA ILE A 193 6.00 -7.16 -33.83
C ILE A 193 7.07 -6.08 -33.90
N ASP A 194 7.28 -5.36 -32.79
CA ASP A 194 8.24 -4.27 -32.69
C ASP A 194 9.61 -4.75 -32.23
N GLY A 195 9.65 -5.83 -31.47
CA GLY A 195 10.90 -6.42 -31.00
C GLY A 195 10.71 -7.78 -30.33
N SER A 196 11.74 -8.60 -30.41
CA SER A 196 11.84 -9.85 -29.68
C SER A 196 13.30 -10.19 -29.40
N GLY A 197 13.57 -10.83 -28.29
CA GLY A 197 14.95 -11.20 -27.96
C GLY A 197 15.09 -11.79 -26.56
N PRO A 198 16.33 -12.04 -26.12
CA PRO A 198 16.59 -12.51 -24.77
C PRO A 198 16.38 -11.41 -23.74
N ILE A 199 15.88 -11.79 -22.56
CA ILE A 199 15.84 -10.89 -21.40
C ILE A 199 17.18 -10.98 -20.70
N ILE A 200 17.98 -9.93 -20.83
CA ILE A 200 19.33 -9.83 -20.22
C ILE A 200 19.26 -9.24 -18.81
N ASN A 201 20.34 -9.41 -18.04
CA ASN A 201 20.50 -8.87 -16.67
C ASN A 201 19.48 -9.41 -15.65
N LEU A 202 18.98 -10.62 -15.88
CA LEU A 202 18.19 -11.33 -14.87
C LEU A 202 19.09 -11.76 -13.71
N LYS A 203 18.57 -11.68 -12.48
CA LYS A 203 19.25 -12.09 -11.26
C LYS A 203 18.41 -13.07 -10.45
N GLU A 204 19.06 -13.72 -9.50
CA GLU A 204 18.41 -14.59 -8.55
C GLU A 204 17.38 -13.80 -7.72
N THR A 205 16.24 -14.42 -7.49
CA THR A 205 15.22 -13.85 -6.61
C THR A 205 15.12 -14.60 -5.31
N PHE A 206 14.94 -13.84 -4.24
CA PHE A 206 14.75 -14.35 -2.89
C PHE A 206 13.35 -13.93 -2.41
N GLY A 207 12.64 -14.86 -1.75
CA GLY A 207 11.29 -14.59 -1.28
C GLY A 207 10.79 -15.58 -0.25
N ALA A 208 9.56 -15.38 0.18
CA ALA A 208 8.84 -16.28 1.09
C ALA A 208 7.79 -17.09 0.33
N THR A 209 7.57 -18.32 0.76
CA THR A 209 6.48 -19.17 0.30
C THR A 209 5.55 -19.52 1.46
N GLY A 210 4.25 -19.60 1.15
CA GLY A 210 3.24 -20.14 2.07
C GLY A 210 2.30 -21.06 1.32
N ALA A 211 2.05 -22.26 1.86
CA ALA A 211 1.19 -23.26 1.23
C ALA A 211 0.19 -23.86 2.22
N LEU A 212 -0.96 -24.26 1.67
CA LEU A 212 -1.97 -25.06 2.33
C LEU A 212 -2.15 -26.35 1.54
N GLY A 213 -2.10 -27.49 2.21
CA GLY A 213 -2.29 -28.78 1.58
C GLY A 213 -3.17 -29.72 2.39
N TYR A 214 -3.82 -30.66 1.67
CA TYR A 214 -4.66 -31.69 2.25
C TYR A 214 -4.18 -33.08 1.82
N PRO A 215 -3.48 -33.86 2.68
CA PRO A 215 -2.97 -35.17 2.32
C PRO A 215 -4.08 -36.20 2.25
N VAL A 216 -4.14 -36.91 1.14
CA VAL A 216 -5.00 -38.07 0.91
C VAL A 216 -4.11 -39.31 0.82
N LEU A 217 -4.39 -40.30 1.66
CA LEU A 217 -3.65 -41.54 1.68
C LEU A 217 -4.03 -42.39 0.45
N ILE A 218 -3.07 -42.71 -0.41
CA ILE A 218 -3.28 -43.63 -1.56
C ILE A 218 -2.95 -45.07 -1.18
N SER A 219 -1.87 -45.26 -0.43
CA SER A 219 -1.48 -46.54 0.14
C SER A 219 -0.83 -46.31 1.51
N LYS A 220 -0.44 -47.42 2.19
CA LYS A 220 0.19 -47.32 3.52
C LYS A 220 1.41 -46.37 3.56
N ASP A 221 2.13 -46.25 2.45
CA ASP A 221 3.39 -45.52 2.37
C ASP A 221 3.29 -44.26 1.44
N LEU A 222 2.24 -44.18 0.60
CA LEU A 222 2.09 -43.18 -0.43
C LEU A 222 0.92 -42.24 -0.15
N THR A 223 1.18 -40.93 -0.16
CA THR A 223 0.18 -39.88 0.02
C THR A 223 0.18 -38.96 -1.20
N ALA A 224 -1.00 -38.59 -1.68
CA ALA A 224 -1.17 -37.44 -2.59
C ALA A 224 -1.78 -36.28 -1.84
N ALA A 225 -1.26 -35.08 -2.05
CA ALA A 225 -1.79 -33.90 -1.42
C ALA A 225 -2.06 -32.85 -2.48
N PRO A 226 -3.32 -32.50 -2.76
CA PRO A 226 -3.63 -31.24 -3.41
C PRO A 226 -3.12 -30.10 -2.53
N GLU A 227 -2.41 -29.16 -3.17
CA GLU A 227 -1.80 -27.99 -2.53
C GLU A 227 -2.15 -26.72 -3.28
N VAL A 228 -2.23 -25.60 -2.52
CA VAL A 228 -2.17 -24.26 -3.03
C VAL A 228 -1.01 -23.56 -2.37
N GLU A 229 -0.19 -22.85 -3.15
CA GLU A 229 0.98 -22.16 -2.66
C GLU A 229 1.02 -20.73 -3.21
N TYR A 230 1.54 -19.80 -2.41
CA TYR A 230 1.79 -18.43 -2.80
C TYR A 230 3.26 -18.08 -2.54
N TYR A 231 3.92 -17.56 -3.59
CA TYR A 231 5.28 -17.03 -3.51
C TYR A 231 5.25 -15.51 -3.50
N PHE A 232 5.91 -14.92 -2.51
CA PHE A 232 6.08 -13.48 -2.35
C PHE A 232 7.56 -13.10 -2.48
N PRO A 233 7.97 -12.38 -3.54
CA PRO A 233 9.36 -11.99 -3.76
C PRO A 233 9.76 -10.80 -2.87
N PHE A 234 10.91 -10.90 -2.22
CA PHE A 234 11.56 -9.79 -1.52
C PHE A 234 12.44 -8.98 -2.47
N THR A 235 13.11 -9.65 -3.40
CA THR A 235 14.02 -9.05 -4.36
C THR A 235 13.40 -8.97 -5.76
N GLU A 236 14.03 -8.21 -6.62
CA GLU A 236 13.61 -7.98 -7.99
C GLU A 236 14.25 -8.97 -8.95
N VAL A 237 13.60 -9.22 -10.09
CA VAL A 237 14.08 -10.14 -11.14
C VAL A 237 15.19 -9.53 -11.98
N LYS A 238 15.30 -8.18 -12.03
CA LYS A 238 16.29 -7.43 -12.78
C LYS A 238 17.01 -6.39 -11.93
N ASN A 239 18.18 -5.96 -12.38
CA ASN A 239 18.94 -4.89 -11.72
C ASN A 239 18.56 -3.48 -12.23
N ASP A 240 18.08 -3.39 -13.48
CA ASP A 240 17.98 -2.13 -14.20
C ASP A 240 16.70 -1.36 -13.89
N TYR A 241 15.64 -2.04 -13.47
CA TYR A 241 14.35 -1.45 -13.11
C TYR A 241 13.55 -2.36 -12.19
N HIS A 242 12.56 -1.80 -11.53
CA HIS A 242 11.65 -2.55 -10.65
C HIS A 242 10.89 -3.61 -11.43
N TRP A 243 11.06 -4.90 -11.06
CA TRP A 243 10.27 -6.00 -11.59
C TRP A 243 10.19 -7.13 -10.57
N LYS A 244 9.01 -7.33 -10.01
CA LYS A 244 8.69 -8.41 -9.07
C LYS A 244 7.64 -9.34 -9.66
N ILE A 245 7.78 -10.64 -9.42
CA ILE A 245 6.84 -11.67 -9.88
C ILE A 245 6.31 -12.40 -8.66
N GLN A 246 5.07 -12.13 -8.29
CA GLN A 246 4.33 -12.90 -7.30
C GLN A 246 3.67 -14.07 -8.02
N THR A 247 3.61 -15.25 -7.37
CA THR A 247 3.06 -16.42 -8.02
C THR A 247 2.09 -17.15 -7.09
N PHE A 248 0.87 -17.38 -7.56
CA PHE A 248 -0.07 -18.31 -6.97
C PHE A 248 0.01 -19.64 -7.73
N GLN A 249 0.12 -20.76 -7.00
CA GLN A 249 0.23 -22.08 -7.58
C GLN A 249 -0.86 -23.00 -7.01
N ALA A 250 -1.33 -23.94 -7.82
CA ALA A 250 -2.23 -24.98 -7.39
C ALA A 250 -1.88 -26.29 -8.09
N GLY A 251 -1.73 -27.36 -7.34
CA GLY A 251 -1.30 -28.64 -7.89
C GLY A 251 -1.38 -29.78 -6.91
N VAL A 252 -0.56 -30.80 -7.15
CA VAL A 252 -0.53 -32.01 -6.34
C VAL A 252 0.91 -32.41 -6.01
N ALA A 253 1.13 -32.72 -4.75
CA ALA A 253 2.39 -33.31 -4.28
C ALA A 253 2.17 -34.77 -3.88
N LEU A 254 3.00 -35.64 -4.44
CA LEU A 254 3.06 -37.07 -4.07
C LEU A 254 4.21 -37.25 -3.07
N ARG A 255 3.97 -37.99 -1.99
CA ARG A 255 4.94 -38.22 -0.92
C ARG A 255 4.97 -39.70 -0.55
N TYR A 256 6.16 -40.29 -0.57
CA TYR A 256 6.41 -41.65 -0.08
C TYR A 256 7.08 -41.58 1.29
N SER A 257 6.54 -42.29 2.27
CA SER A 257 7.00 -42.31 3.67
C SER A 257 7.94 -43.47 3.94
N PHE A 258 9.09 -43.17 4.54
CA PHE A 258 10.05 -44.15 5.06
C PHE A 258 9.96 -44.18 6.58
N TYR A 259 9.90 -45.37 7.17
CA TYR A 259 9.67 -45.56 8.61
C TYR A 259 10.95 -45.99 9.33
N LYS A 260 11.03 -45.74 10.63
CA LYS A 260 12.09 -46.27 11.49
C LYS A 260 11.80 -47.69 11.85
N ASP A 261 12.81 -48.56 11.84
CA ASP A 261 12.68 -49.90 12.40
C ASP A 261 12.59 -49.79 13.92
N VAL A 262 11.51 -50.30 14.50
CA VAL A 262 11.31 -50.40 15.94
C VAL A 262 11.62 -51.83 16.36
N PRO A 263 12.64 -52.07 17.23
CA PRO A 263 12.89 -53.39 17.78
C PRO A 263 11.66 -53.88 18.54
N PRO A 264 11.30 -55.18 18.50
CA PRO A 264 10.17 -55.74 19.27
C PRO A 264 10.44 -55.54 20.77
N GLN A 265 9.49 -54.95 21.46
CA GLN A 265 9.52 -54.84 22.92
C GLN A 265 9.32 -56.26 23.54
N PRO A 266 10.11 -56.62 24.56
CA PRO A 266 9.84 -57.85 25.35
C PRO A 266 8.49 -57.68 26.08
N PRO A 267 7.69 -58.79 26.23
CA PRO A 267 6.42 -58.71 26.91
C PRO A 267 6.60 -58.33 28.39
N PRO A 268 5.80 -57.40 28.92
CA PRO A 268 5.87 -57.01 30.32
C PRO A 268 5.33 -58.11 31.22
N PRO A 269 5.92 -58.33 32.43
CA PRO A 269 5.37 -59.23 33.44
C PRO A 269 4.02 -58.70 33.96
N PRO A 270 3.08 -59.57 34.33
CA PRO A 270 1.76 -59.10 34.82
C PRO A 270 1.92 -58.42 36.16
N SER A 271 1.54 -57.16 36.23
CA SER A 271 1.47 -56.38 37.46
C SER A 271 0.12 -56.57 38.17
N PRO A 272 0.05 -56.60 39.50
CA PRO A 272 -1.20 -56.55 40.20
C PRO A 272 -1.89 -55.18 40.01
N PRO A 273 -3.23 -55.11 40.02
CA PRO A 273 -3.94 -53.87 39.80
C PRO A 273 -3.64 -52.88 40.94
N PRO A 274 -3.19 -51.65 40.63
CA PRO A 274 -3.03 -50.61 41.63
C PRO A 274 -4.41 -50.10 42.12
N PRO A 275 -4.54 -49.63 43.37
CA PRO A 275 -5.74 -48.94 43.80
C PRO A 275 -5.95 -47.65 42.96
N PRO A 276 -7.21 -47.22 42.73
CA PRO A 276 -7.48 -46.05 41.97
C PRO A 276 -6.77 -44.83 42.61
N PRO A 277 -6.02 -44.01 41.83
CA PRO A 277 -5.41 -42.82 42.35
C PRO A 277 -6.48 -41.83 42.82
N PRO A 278 -6.23 -41.07 43.88
CA PRO A 278 -7.13 -39.99 44.27
C PRO A 278 -7.22 -38.98 43.11
N PRO A 279 -8.37 -38.31 42.91
CA PRO A 279 -8.51 -37.35 41.84
C PRO A 279 -7.42 -36.25 41.97
N GLU A 280 -6.57 -36.15 40.97
CA GLU A 280 -5.55 -35.11 40.89
C GLU A 280 -6.22 -33.72 40.95
N LYS A 281 -5.76 -32.91 41.86
CA LYS A 281 -6.19 -31.51 41.93
C LYS A 281 -5.77 -30.83 40.61
N PRO A 282 -6.68 -30.06 39.97
CA PRO A 282 -6.35 -29.36 38.73
C PRO A 282 -5.16 -28.41 38.93
N VAL A 283 -4.12 -28.61 38.14
CA VAL A 283 -2.91 -27.78 38.19
C VAL A 283 -3.09 -26.66 37.16
N PRO A 284 -3.14 -25.37 37.60
CA PRO A 284 -3.29 -24.27 36.68
C PRO A 284 -2.06 -24.11 35.75
N PRO A 285 -2.24 -23.66 34.52
CA PRO A 285 -1.12 -23.31 33.64
C PRO A 285 -0.32 -22.15 34.23
N VAL A 286 1.01 -22.23 34.16
CA VAL A 286 1.90 -21.16 34.60
C VAL A 286 2.26 -20.32 33.38
N ALA A 287 1.66 -19.14 33.25
CA ALA A 287 1.98 -18.16 32.23
C ALA A 287 3.23 -17.34 32.64
N TYR A 288 3.98 -16.91 31.67
CA TYR A 288 5.06 -15.95 31.81
C TYR A 288 4.99 -14.93 30.67
N VAL A 289 5.05 -13.65 31.04
CA VAL A 289 5.24 -12.53 30.11
C VAL A 289 6.40 -11.66 30.60
N GLY A 290 7.29 -11.31 29.69
CA GLY A 290 8.43 -10.43 29.96
C GLY A 290 8.63 -9.42 28.82
N LEU A 291 9.35 -8.35 29.11
CA LEU A 291 9.74 -7.36 28.11
C LEU A 291 11.11 -7.75 27.54
N ALA A 292 11.23 -7.76 26.22
CA ALA A 292 12.52 -7.70 25.55
C ALA A 292 12.93 -6.23 25.33
N GLU A 293 14.18 -5.97 24.97
CA GLU A 293 14.60 -4.59 24.67
C GLU A 293 13.91 -4.05 23.40
N PRO A 294 13.48 -2.80 23.41
CA PRO A 294 13.51 -1.80 24.49
C PRO A 294 12.39 -1.98 25.54
N LYS A 295 12.65 -1.57 26.78
CA LYS A 295 11.79 -1.82 27.97
C LYS A 295 11.03 -0.59 28.46
N SER A 296 10.91 0.44 27.66
CA SER A 296 10.16 1.65 28.00
C SER A 296 9.54 2.27 26.74
N VAL A 297 8.51 3.05 26.95
CA VAL A 297 7.82 3.80 25.89
C VAL A 297 7.83 5.28 26.25
N ASN A 298 8.25 6.13 25.32
CA ASN A 298 8.22 7.58 25.50
C ASN A 298 7.29 8.20 24.44
N VAL A 299 6.30 8.93 24.90
CA VAL A 299 5.38 9.71 24.06
C VAL A 299 5.77 11.18 24.18
N TYR A 300 5.95 11.84 23.06
CA TYR A 300 6.30 13.26 22.98
C TYR A 300 5.13 14.03 22.41
N GLU A 301 4.64 15.01 23.16
CA GLU A 301 3.63 15.96 22.69
C GLU A 301 4.31 17.20 22.12
N THR A 302 3.91 17.61 20.93
CA THR A 302 4.36 18.84 20.29
C THR A 302 3.17 19.70 19.92
N THR A 303 3.21 20.99 20.23
CA THR A 303 2.23 21.95 19.73
C THR A 303 2.62 22.35 18.29
N VAL A 304 1.69 22.21 17.36
CA VAL A 304 1.93 22.46 15.94
C VAL A 304 0.92 23.47 15.41
N THR A 305 1.40 24.41 14.61
CA THR A 305 0.59 25.26 13.76
C THR A 305 0.94 24.93 12.31
N GLU A 306 -0.05 24.56 11.53
CA GLU A 306 0.13 24.21 10.12
C GLU A 306 -0.59 25.20 9.22
N THR A 307 0.13 25.68 8.21
CA THR A 307 -0.37 26.62 7.21
C THR A 307 -0.19 26.01 5.82
N PHE A 308 -1.27 25.86 5.08
CA PHE A 308 -1.19 25.38 3.70
C PHE A 308 -2.10 26.21 2.79
N PRO A 309 -1.61 26.57 1.58
CA PRO A 309 -2.38 27.33 0.62
C PRO A 309 -3.49 26.46 0.03
N ILE A 310 -4.58 27.10 -0.32
CA ILE A 310 -5.63 26.49 -1.11
C ILE A 310 -5.17 26.45 -2.57
N LEU A 311 -5.24 25.29 -3.19
CA LEU A 311 -5.07 25.16 -4.63
C LEU A 311 -6.30 25.75 -5.33
N PRO A 312 -6.20 26.84 -6.10
CA PRO A 312 -7.36 27.56 -6.62
C PRO A 312 -7.94 26.90 -7.90
N TYR A 313 -8.01 25.58 -7.92
CA TYR A 313 -8.45 24.78 -9.06
C TYR A 313 -9.44 23.71 -8.60
N LEU A 314 -10.47 23.45 -9.42
CA LEU A 314 -11.31 22.24 -9.30
C LEU A 314 -11.15 21.40 -10.55
N PHE A 315 -10.84 20.13 -10.38
CA PHE A 315 -10.59 19.20 -11.48
C PHE A 315 -11.85 18.42 -11.85
N PHE A 316 -11.93 18.04 -13.13
CA PHE A 316 -13.06 17.33 -13.72
C PHE A 316 -12.58 16.08 -14.46
N ASP A 317 -13.46 15.09 -14.54
CA ASP A 317 -13.22 13.92 -15.38
C ASP A 317 -13.35 14.29 -16.88
N SER A 318 -12.81 13.44 -17.73
CA SER A 318 -12.83 13.66 -19.17
C SER A 318 -14.26 13.77 -19.70
N ALA A 319 -14.51 14.79 -20.51
CA ALA A 319 -15.79 15.11 -21.12
C ALA A 319 -16.98 15.23 -20.10
N SER A 320 -16.67 15.50 -18.84
CA SER A 320 -17.67 15.66 -17.77
C SER A 320 -17.72 17.10 -17.26
N GLU A 321 -18.91 17.58 -16.99
CA GLU A 321 -19.21 18.83 -16.27
C GLU A 321 -19.56 18.60 -14.80
N ASN A 322 -19.65 17.34 -14.35
CA ASN A 322 -20.02 17.02 -12.99
C ASN A 322 -18.84 17.15 -12.04
N LEU A 323 -19.08 17.68 -10.84
CA LEU A 323 -18.11 17.65 -9.76
C LEU A 323 -17.82 16.20 -9.35
N VAL A 324 -16.53 15.89 -9.19
CA VAL A 324 -16.11 14.52 -8.87
C VAL A 324 -16.42 14.17 -7.41
N PRO A 325 -16.81 12.91 -7.12
CA PRO A 325 -17.27 12.48 -5.79
C PRO A 325 -16.25 12.60 -4.65
N ARG A 326 -14.97 12.81 -4.96
CA ARG A 326 -13.92 12.97 -3.95
C ARG A 326 -13.94 14.35 -3.26
N TYR A 327 -14.57 15.36 -3.88
CA TYR A 327 -14.85 16.61 -3.17
C TYR A 327 -15.97 16.41 -2.17
N HIS A 328 -15.84 17.02 -1.02
CA HIS A 328 -16.89 17.05 0.00
C HIS A 328 -17.87 18.18 -0.30
N PHE A 329 -19.14 17.86 -0.19
CA PHE A 329 -20.22 18.79 -0.40
C PHE A 329 -21.15 18.75 0.79
N ILE A 330 -21.51 19.92 1.30
CA ILE A 330 -22.52 20.05 2.35
C ILE A 330 -23.85 20.45 1.74
N SER A 331 -24.92 20.22 2.49
CA SER A 331 -26.25 20.74 2.12
C SER A 331 -26.42 22.18 2.55
N SER A 332 -27.39 22.89 1.93
CA SER A 332 -27.72 24.27 2.33
C SER A 332 -28.19 24.40 3.78
N SER A 333 -28.61 23.31 4.43
CA SER A 333 -28.96 23.30 5.86
C SER A 333 -27.75 23.18 6.79
N GLU A 334 -26.59 22.73 6.26
CA GLU A 334 -25.37 22.47 7.04
C GLU A 334 -24.35 23.62 6.96
N HIS A 335 -24.48 24.54 5.99
CA HIS A 335 -23.48 25.57 5.75
C HIS A 335 -23.19 26.43 6.97
N SER A 336 -24.20 26.70 7.82
CA SER A 336 -24.03 27.49 9.04
C SER A 336 -23.19 26.79 10.12
N GLN A 337 -22.99 25.46 10.03
CA GLN A 337 -22.19 24.67 10.95
C GLN A 337 -20.77 24.44 10.42
N PHE A 338 -20.49 24.78 9.19
CA PHE A 338 -19.17 24.61 8.60
C PHE A 338 -18.15 25.51 9.28
N SER A 339 -16.99 24.93 9.63
CA SER A 339 -15.89 25.64 10.24
C SER A 339 -14.55 25.12 9.69
N GLU A 340 -13.70 26.04 9.28
CA GLU A 340 -12.34 25.70 8.80
C GLU A 340 -11.51 24.99 9.89
N ASN A 341 -11.79 25.23 11.17
CA ASN A 341 -11.11 24.56 12.29
C ASN A 341 -11.47 23.05 12.40
N ALA A 342 -12.54 22.61 11.76
CA ALA A 342 -12.95 21.20 11.75
C ALA A 342 -12.44 20.43 10.55
N LEU A 343 -11.69 21.08 9.64
CA LEU A 343 -11.13 20.44 8.47
C LEU A 343 -10.04 19.42 8.85
N PRO A 344 -9.78 18.41 8.00
CA PRO A 344 -8.68 17.47 8.21
C PRO A 344 -7.32 18.18 8.34
N HIS A 345 -6.46 17.72 9.24
CA HIS A 345 -5.12 18.28 9.48
C HIS A 345 -4.10 17.81 8.42
N ASN A 346 -4.51 17.78 7.18
CA ASN A 346 -3.63 17.55 6.03
C ASN A 346 -4.13 18.32 4.82
N SER A 347 -3.21 18.79 4.01
CA SER A 347 -3.48 19.72 2.91
C SER A 347 -4.47 19.17 1.88
N LEU A 348 -4.35 17.90 1.49
CA LEU A 348 -5.25 17.28 0.50
C LEU A 348 -6.65 17.05 1.05
N GLY A 349 -6.76 16.59 2.30
CA GLY A 349 -8.05 16.38 2.97
C GLY A 349 -8.81 17.70 3.14
N ALA A 350 -8.15 18.76 3.60
CA ALA A 350 -8.76 20.07 3.72
C ALA A 350 -9.13 20.66 2.35
N TYR A 351 -8.29 20.47 1.32
CA TYR A 351 -8.57 20.93 -0.03
C TYR A 351 -9.85 20.31 -0.63
N TYR A 352 -10.19 19.08 -0.31
CA TYR A 352 -11.45 18.49 -0.81
C TYR A 352 -12.72 19.22 -0.33
N HIS A 353 -12.61 20.15 0.63
CA HIS A 353 -13.64 21.07 1.07
C HIS A 353 -13.52 22.47 0.40
N ILE A 354 -12.80 22.59 -0.69
CA ILE A 354 -12.47 23.90 -1.30
C ILE A 354 -13.71 24.77 -1.58
N LEU A 355 -14.80 24.16 -2.07
CA LEU A 355 -16.01 24.91 -2.35
C LEU A 355 -16.70 25.42 -1.08
N ASP A 356 -16.60 24.65 0.01
CA ASP A 356 -17.15 25.07 1.30
C ASP A 356 -16.29 26.16 1.94
N ILE A 357 -14.95 26.06 1.81
CA ILE A 357 -14.03 27.11 2.27
C ILE A 357 -14.31 28.42 1.53
N ILE A 358 -14.42 28.38 0.20
CA ILE A 358 -14.67 29.58 -0.60
C ILE A 358 -16.07 30.13 -0.31
N GLY A 359 -17.10 29.27 -0.26
CA GLY A 359 -18.46 29.66 0.06
C GLY A 359 -18.57 30.35 1.42
N LYS A 360 -17.93 29.79 2.45
CA LYS A 360 -17.85 30.39 3.79
C LYS A 360 -17.19 31.77 3.75
N ARG A 361 -16.01 31.87 3.10
CA ARG A 361 -15.27 33.12 3.03
C ARG A 361 -15.96 34.21 2.21
N MET A 362 -16.65 33.83 1.14
CA MET A 362 -17.51 34.78 0.39
C MET A 362 -18.75 35.20 1.17
N THR A 363 -19.25 34.35 2.08
CA THR A 363 -20.36 34.72 2.99
C THR A 363 -19.86 35.68 4.08
N ASP A 364 -18.64 35.41 4.63
CA ASP A 364 -18.03 36.26 5.65
C ASP A 364 -17.55 37.59 5.09
N ASN A 365 -17.22 37.65 3.81
CA ASN A 365 -16.81 38.85 3.10
C ASN A 365 -17.79 39.19 1.95
N PRO A 366 -18.85 39.96 2.22
CA PRO A 366 -19.93 40.23 1.26
C PRO A 366 -19.51 41.01 0.01
N GLU A 367 -18.41 41.75 0.07
CA GLU A 367 -17.90 42.59 -1.06
C GLU A 367 -16.94 41.78 -1.97
N GLY A 368 -16.45 40.63 -1.53
CA GLY A 368 -15.52 39.80 -2.30
C GLY A 368 -16.14 39.20 -3.55
N GLU A 369 -15.43 39.25 -4.65
CA GLU A 369 -15.84 38.72 -5.96
C GLU A 369 -14.85 37.66 -6.44
N ILE A 370 -15.35 36.71 -7.24
CA ILE A 370 -14.52 35.69 -7.88
C ILE A 370 -14.82 35.57 -9.38
N THR A 371 -13.80 35.21 -10.13
CA THR A 371 -13.95 34.78 -11.53
C THR A 371 -13.69 33.28 -11.62
N LEU A 372 -14.62 32.54 -12.20
CA LEU A 372 -14.48 31.12 -12.49
C LEU A 372 -14.10 30.94 -13.96
N ASN A 373 -12.83 30.60 -14.22
CA ASN A 373 -12.37 30.32 -15.58
C ASN A 373 -12.47 28.82 -15.86
N GLY A 374 -13.53 28.41 -16.54
CA GLY A 374 -13.67 27.01 -16.98
C GLY A 374 -12.70 26.69 -18.10
N THR A 375 -12.06 25.52 -18.00
CA THR A 375 -11.08 25.06 -19.00
C THR A 375 -11.31 23.60 -19.41
N THR A 376 -10.68 23.21 -20.52
CA THR A 376 -10.60 21.83 -21.02
C THR A 376 -9.14 21.45 -21.23
N ASP A 377 -8.87 20.21 -21.58
CA ASP A 377 -7.53 19.79 -22.01
C ASP A 377 -7.25 20.09 -23.51
N GLY A 378 -8.23 20.66 -24.20
CA GLY A 378 -8.18 20.97 -25.64
C GLY A 378 -8.41 19.78 -26.55
N ARG A 379 -8.62 18.56 -26.02
CA ARG A 379 -8.72 17.32 -26.78
C ARG A 379 -9.88 16.42 -26.38
N GLU A 380 -10.41 16.58 -25.18
CA GLU A 380 -11.44 15.69 -24.58
C GLU A 380 -12.79 15.73 -25.29
N VAL A 381 -13.07 16.79 -26.01
CA VAL A 381 -14.26 16.96 -26.85
C VAL A 381 -13.89 17.66 -28.16
N PRO A 382 -14.72 17.60 -29.22
CA PRO A 382 -14.50 18.37 -30.43
C PRO A 382 -14.34 19.86 -30.13
N SER A 383 -13.46 20.55 -30.86
CA SER A 383 -13.14 21.97 -30.61
C SER A 383 -14.36 22.90 -30.63
N SER A 384 -15.41 22.55 -31.38
CA SER A 384 -16.69 23.25 -31.39
C SER A 384 -17.47 23.14 -30.07
N GLN A 385 -17.22 22.12 -29.26
CA GLN A 385 -17.88 21.86 -27.97
C GLN A 385 -17.02 22.26 -26.77
N SER A 386 -15.72 22.49 -26.97
CA SER A 386 -14.76 22.76 -25.89
C SER A 386 -15.17 23.97 -25.03
N LYS A 387 -15.59 25.07 -25.66
CA LYS A 387 -16.06 26.27 -24.92
C LYS A 387 -17.36 26.01 -24.17
N SER A 388 -18.26 25.22 -24.71
CA SER A 388 -19.52 24.87 -24.03
C SER A 388 -19.22 24.03 -22.78
N LEU A 389 -18.38 23.00 -22.88
CA LEU A 389 -17.99 22.17 -21.74
C LEU A 389 -17.29 23.01 -20.66
N ALA A 390 -16.34 23.86 -21.06
CA ALA A 390 -15.66 24.75 -20.15
C ALA A 390 -16.63 25.67 -19.40
N HIS A 391 -17.62 26.24 -20.12
CA HIS A 391 -18.65 27.08 -19.52
C HIS A 391 -19.51 26.30 -18.54
N THR A 392 -20.00 25.11 -18.90
CA THR A 392 -20.86 24.30 -18.05
C THR A 392 -20.14 23.85 -16.77
N ARG A 393 -18.83 23.56 -16.83
CA ARG A 393 -18.00 23.29 -15.63
C ARG A 393 -18.00 24.48 -14.67
N ALA A 394 -17.78 25.69 -15.18
CA ALA A 394 -17.80 26.90 -14.35
C ALA A 394 -19.22 27.17 -13.78
N GLU A 395 -20.27 26.95 -14.59
CA GLU A 395 -21.65 27.04 -14.12
C GLU A 395 -21.98 26.05 -13.01
N THR A 396 -21.44 24.81 -13.09
CA THR A 396 -21.62 23.81 -12.03
C THR A 396 -21.02 24.28 -10.70
N VAL A 397 -19.82 24.88 -10.75
CA VAL A 397 -19.18 25.47 -9.55
C VAL A 397 -19.97 26.65 -9.03
N LYS A 398 -20.37 27.59 -9.92
CA LYS A 398 -21.21 28.75 -9.56
C LYS A 398 -22.50 28.30 -8.91
N LYS A 399 -23.18 27.33 -9.49
CA LYS A 399 -24.42 26.77 -8.96
C LYS A 399 -24.27 26.26 -7.53
N TYR A 400 -23.19 25.55 -7.21
CA TYR A 400 -22.93 25.10 -5.85
C TYR A 400 -22.82 26.28 -4.87
N LEU A 401 -22.02 27.29 -5.22
CA LEU A 401 -21.83 28.46 -4.35
C LEU A 401 -23.12 29.27 -4.16
N THR A 402 -23.95 29.36 -5.20
CA THR A 402 -25.24 30.08 -5.09
C THR A 402 -26.31 29.28 -4.34
N ASP A 403 -26.43 27.99 -4.61
CA ASP A 403 -27.50 27.17 -4.04
C ASP A 403 -27.21 26.74 -2.58
N VAL A 404 -25.96 26.49 -2.26
CA VAL A 404 -25.56 26.00 -0.92
C VAL A 404 -25.18 27.17 -0.01
N TRP A 405 -24.37 28.09 -0.50
CA TRP A 405 -23.79 29.16 0.29
C TRP A 405 -24.54 30.51 0.16
N SER A 406 -25.57 30.55 -0.69
CA SER A 406 -26.36 31.78 -0.97
C SER A 406 -25.53 32.96 -1.45
N VAL A 407 -24.39 32.70 -2.10
CA VAL A 407 -23.56 33.73 -2.71
C VAL A 407 -24.32 34.37 -3.87
N SER A 408 -24.39 35.72 -3.93
CA SER A 408 -25.05 36.41 -5.04
C SER A 408 -24.42 36.04 -6.37
N PRO A 409 -25.22 35.66 -7.41
CA PRO A 409 -24.70 35.34 -8.73
C PRO A 409 -23.88 36.44 -9.38
N ASP A 410 -24.17 37.69 -9.05
CA ASP A 410 -23.46 38.89 -9.60
C ASP A 410 -22.00 39.01 -9.11
N ARG A 411 -21.67 38.32 -8.01
CA ARG A 411 -20.34 38.26 -7.44
C ARG A 411 -19.47 37.18 -8.06
N ILE A 412 -20.02 36.42 -8.99
CA ILE A 412 -19.34 35.26 -9.61
C ILE A 412 -19.34 35.45 -11.13
N GLU A 413 -18.23 35.95 -11.66
CA GLU A 413 -18.03 36.05 -13.11
C GLU A 413 -17.63 34.70 -13.69
N ILE A 414 -18.10 34.36 -14.89
CA ILE A 414 -17.67 33.17 -15.63
C ILE A 414 -16.85 33.57 -16.85
N LYS A 415 -15.66 33.00 -16.95
CA LYS A 415 -14.80 33.02 -18.14
C LYS A 415 -14.59 31.58 -18.66
N THR A 416 -14.25 31.47 -19.94
CA THR A 416 -13.99 30.18 -20.58
C THR A 416 -12.75 30.23 -21.44
N SER A 417 -11.91 29.23 -21.32
CA SER A 417 -10.70 29.05 -22.11
C SER A 417 -10.57 27.62 -22.61
N SER A 418 -9.98 27.44 -23.78
CA SER A 418 -9.74 26.08 -24.29
C SER A 418 -8.66 25.32 -23.54
N ASN A 419 -7.77 26.06 -22.85
CA ASN A 419 -6.73 25.51 -21.98
C ASN A 419 -6.61 26.40 -20.74
N PRO A 420 -6.08 25.87 -19.63
CA PRO A 420 -5.77 26.65 -18.45
C PRO A 420 -4.79 27.79 -18.73
N THR A 421 -4.77 28.81 -17.86
CA THR A 421 -3.84 29.95 -17.93
C THR A 421 -2.39 29.47 -17.90
N ILE A 422 -2.09 28.51 -17.02
CA ILE A 422 -0.80 27.80 -16.95
C ILE A 422 -1.10 26.32 -17.16
N PRO A 423 -0.91 25.79 -18.38
CA PRO A 423 -1.23 24.41 -18.68
C PRO A 423 -0.17 23.47 -18.09
N SER A 424 -0.61 22.33 -17.57
CA SER A 424 0.23 21.20 -17.27
C SER A 424 0.65 20.46 -18.56
N SER A 425 1.54 19.49 -18.44
CA SER A 425 2.07 18.73 -19.58
C SER A 425 0.95 18.25 -20.52
N GLN A 426 1.15 18.45 -21.81
CA GLN A 426 0.25 17.94 -22.86
C GLN A 426 0.74 16.59 -23.42
N LYS A 427 1.86 16.07 -22.90
CA LYS A 427 2.53 14.87 -23.40
C LYS A 427 2.13 13.60 -22.65
N ASP A 428 1.64 13.72 -21.45
CA ASP A 428 1.27 12.60 -20.58
C ASP A 428 -0.18 12.69 -20.11
N THR A 429 -0.78 11.56 -19.80
CA THR A 429 -2.18 11.47 -19.39
C THR A 429 -2.48 12.20 -18.08
N ALA A 430 -1.52 12.27 -17.18
CA ALA A 430 -1.68 12.94 -15.89
C ALA A 430 -1.70 14.46 -16.06
N GLY A 431 -0.77 15.02 -16.85
CA GLY A 431 -0.76 16.45 -17.17
C GLY A 431 -2.00 16.88 -17.98
N ILE A 432 -2.46 16.02 -18.92
CA ILE A 432 -3.73 16.23 -19.66
C ILE A 432 -4.91 16.28 -18.67
N ALA A 433 -4.97 15.38 -17.67
CA ALA A 433 -6.02 15.39 -16.66
C ALA A 433 -6.00 16.66 -15.78
N GLU A 434 -4.84 17.22 -15.50
CA GLU A 434 -4.67 18.47 -14.75
C GLU A 434 -5.19 19.72 -15.49
N ASN A 435 -5.32 19.64 -16.81
CA ASN A 435 -5.84 20.74 -17.62
C ASN A 435 -7.38 20.80 -17.65
N ARG A 436 -8.08 19.76 -17.17
CA ARG A 436 -9.54 19.69 -17.06
C ARG A 436 -9.98 20.30 -15.74
N ARG A 437 -10.01 21.62 -15.66
CA ARG A 437 -10.27 22.28 -14.38
C ARG A 437 -11.09 23.57 -14.54
N VAL A 438 -11.63 24.02 -13.43
CA VAL A 438 -12.08 25.41 -13.24
C VAL A 438 -11.05 26.10 -12.38
N GLU A 439 -10.52 27.21 -12.87
CA GLU A 439 -9.60 28.07 -12.13
C GLU A 439 -10.41 29.14 -11.40
N ILE A 440 -10.14 29.35 -10.11
CA ILE A 440 -10.78 30.34 -9.26
C ILE A 440 -9.84 31.51 -9.12
N LEU A 441 -10.24 32.65 -9.60
CA LEU A 441 -9.45 33.90 -9.61
C LEU A 441 -10.18 34.94 -8.77
N THR A 442 -9.45 35.72 -7.99
CA THR A 442 -9.99 36.82 -7.19
C THR A 442 -8.89 37.83 -6.90
N ASP A 443 -9.28 39.10 -6.79
CA ASP A 443 -8.43 40.16 -6.27
C ASP A 443 -8.57 40.30 -4.74
N ASP A 444 -9.53 39.61 -4.14
CA ASP A 444 -9.72 39.57 -2.70
C ASP A 444 -8.88 38.46 -2.08
N GLU A 445 -7.77 38.82 -1.48
CA GLU A 445 -6.82 37.91 -0.85
C GLU A 445 -7.44 37.07 0.27
N ALA A 446 -8.51 37.53 0.93
CA ALA A 446 -9.16 36.79 2.02
C ALA A 446 -9.82 35.51 1.52
N ILE A 447 -10.35 35.49 0.28
CA ILE A 447 -11.04 34.32 -0.29
C ILE A 447 -10.10 33.14 -0.53
N LEU A 448 -8.89 33.40 -1.03
CA LEU A 448 -7.89 32.35 -1.30
C LEU A 448 -6.75 32.34 -0.29
N SER A 449 -6.92 32.98 0.89
CA SER A 449 -5.93 32.92 1.95
C SER A 449 -5.64 31.47 2.39
N PRO A 450 -4.42 31.18 2.88
CA PRO A 450 -4.10 29.85 3.40
C PRO A 450 -5.06 29.40 4.51
N VAL A 451 -5.26 28.09 4.60
CA VAL A 451 -5.90 27.47 5.77
C VAL A 451 -4.87 27.34 6.88
N VAL A 452 -5.23 27.73 8.09
CA VAL A 452 -4.35 27.66 9.26
C VAL A 452 -4.99 26.78 10.33
N HIS A 453 -4.35 25.67 10.63
CA HIS A 453 -4.65 24.85 11.81
C HIS A 453 -3.72 25.26 12.95
N ALA A 454 -4.25 26.08 13.85
CA ALA A 454 -3.46 26.64 14.94
C ALA A 454 -3.45 25.74 16.16
N GLN A 455 -2.25 25.55 16.74
CA GLN A 455 -2.03 24.97 18.05
C GLN A 455 -2.68 23.60 18.31
N PHE A 456 -2.71 22.73 17.34
CA PHE A 456 -3.09 21.34 17.57
C PHE A 456 -1.91 20.52 18.14
N LYS A 457 -2.21 19.35 18.68
CA LYS A 457 -1.21 18.48 19.28
C LYS A 457 -0.83 17.36 18.32
N GLU A 458 0.47 17.23 18.05
CA GLU A 458 1.05 16.06 17.41
C GLU A 458 1.75 15.19 18.45
N TYR A 459 1.65 13.88 18.28
CA TYR A 459 2.26 12.91 19.17
C TYR A 459 3.26 12.06 18.40
N ALA A 460 4.49 12.01 18.92
CA ALA A 460 5.52 11.07 18.50
C ALA A 460 5.72 10.02 19.58
N ILE A 461 6.16 8.84 19.21
CA ILE A 461 6.37 7.72 20.12
C ILE A 461 7.67 7.00 19.81
N THR A 462 8.39 6.63 20.84
CA THR A 462 9.59 5.79 20.75
C THR A 462 9.54 4.70 21.82
N PRO A 463 10.02 3.50 21.49
CA PRO A 463 10.55 2.99 20.23
C PRO A 463 9.44 2.73 19.19
N GLU A 464 9.78 2.24 18.00
CA GLU A 464 8.78 1.86 16.98
C GLU A 464 7.97 0.60 17.34
N SER A 465 8.48 -0.22 18.25
CA SER A 465 7.77 -1.40 18.76
C SER A 465 8.30 -1.85 20.12
N VAL A 466 7.41 -2.48 20.89
CA VAL A 466 7.76 -3.16 22.15
C VAL A 466 7.54 -4.66 21.96
N PRO A 467 8.58 -5.48 22.01
CA PRO A 467 8.46 -6.94 21.93
C PRO A 467 8.18 -7.54 23.31
N PHE A 468 7.16 -8.38 23.41
CA PHE A 468 6.81 -9.18 24.58
C PHE A 468 7.29 -10.62 24.39
N ALA A 469 8.15 -11.09 25.28
CA ALA A 469 8.53 -12.50 25.35
C ALA A 469 7.50 -13.26 26.19
N MET A 470 6.95 -14.33 25.64
CA MET A 470 5.90 -15.10 26.30
C MET A 470 6.27 -16.59 26.34
N SER A 471 5.94 -17.23 27.45
CA SER A 471 6.02 -18.69 27.56
C SER A 471 4.97 -19.23 28.53
N VAL A 472 4.57 -20.48 28.33
CA VAL A 472 3.60 -21.15 29.20
C VAL A 472 4.10 -22.53 29.55
N ARG A 473 4.00 -22.89 30.83
CA ARG A 473 4.19 -24.27 31.29
C ARG A 473 2.83 -24.87 31.57
N VAL A 474 2.51 -25.96 30.91
CA VAL A 474 1.17 -26.55 30.95
C VAL A 474 1.21 -28.01 31.31
N HIS A 475 0.16 -28.46 31.99
CA HIS A 475 -0.19 -29.87 32.13
C HIS A 475 -1.15 -30.30 31.01
N ASP A 476 -2.11 -29.46 30.70
CA ASP A 476 -3.11 -29.63 29.64
C ASP A 476 -2.88 -28.62 28.52
N PRO A 477 -3.21 -28.92 27.25
CA PRO A 477 -3.03 -28.01 26.13
C PRO A 477 -3.77 -26.67 26.35
N ILE A 478 -3.18 -25.56 25.88
CA ILE A 478 -3.82 -24.23 25.94
C ILE A 478 -4.93 -24.14 24.90
N ALA A 479 -6.11 -23.71 25.31
CA ALA A 479 -7.24 -23.42 24.46
C ALA A 479 -7.15 -21.99 23.86
N SER A 480 -6.80 -21.01 24.70
CA SER A 480 -6.69 -19.61 24.27
C SER A 480 -5.74 -18.82 25.16
N TRP A 481 -5.26 -17.73 24.60
CA TRP A 481 -4.46 -16.74 25.31
C TRP A 481 -4.86 -15.33 24.91
N LYS A 482 -4.62 -14.36 25.81
CA LYS A 482 -4.76 -12.93 25.55
C LYS A 482 -3.62 -12.18 26.24
N LEU A 483 -2.89 -11.38 25.44
CA LEU A 483 -1.98 -10.35 25.93
C LEU A 483 -2.74 -9.02 25.91
N ALA A 484 -2.75 -8.28 27.02
CA ALA A 484 -3.36 -6.97 27.08
C ALA A 484 -2.40 -5.97 27.75
N VAL A 485 -2.28 -4.78 27.19
CA VAL A 485 -1.56 -3.65 27.78
C VAL A 485 -2.59 -2.64 28.25
N ASN A 486 -2.56 -2.31 29.54
CA ASN A 486 -3.54 -1.45 30.19
C ASN A 486 -2.85 -0.23 30.82
N ALA A 487 -3.43 0.94 30.60
CA ALA A 487 -3.14 2.17 31.29
C ALA A 487 -4.39 2.59 32.10
N HIS A 488 -4.29 2.81 33.39
CA HIS A 488 -5.42 3.17 34.28
C HIS A 488 -6.68 2.29 34.06
N ASN A 489 -6.52 0.98 33.92
CA ASN A 489 -7.59 0.02 33.62
C ASN A 489 -8.24 0.17 32.22
N LYS A 490 -7.70 1.01 31.33
CA LYS A 490 -8.12 1.12 29.94
C LYS A 490 -7.16 0.34 29.05
N GLU A 491 -7.69 -0.58 28.26
CA GLU A 491 -6.90 -1.36 27.32
C GLU A 491 -6.40 -0.47 26.17
N VAL A 492 -5.07 -0.31 26.07
CA VAL A 492 -4.40 0.47 25.02
C VAL A 492 -3.93 -0.41 23.86
N TYR A 493 -3.62 -1.68 24.15
CA TYR A 493 -3.29 -2.69 23.15
C TYR A 493 -3.75 -4.07 23.59
N SER A 494 -4.14 -4.91 22.66
CA SER A 494 -4.33 -6.34 22.91
C SER A 494 -4.03 -7.20 21.70
N ALA A 495 -3.59 -8.41 22.00
CA ALA A 495 -3.41 -9.48 21.03
C ALA A 495 -3.87 -10.79 21.67
N GLY A 496 -4.36 -11.73 20.88
CA GLY A 496 -4.84 -13.00 21.39
C GLY A 496 -4.97 -14.05 20.31
N GLY A 497 -5.10 -15.30 20.73
CA GLY A 497 -5.21 -16.42 19.82
C GLY A 497 -5.64 -17.72 20.50
N SER A 498 -5.81 -18.77 19.71
CA SER A 498 -6.05 -20.14 20.18
C SER A 498 -4.74 -20.92 20.26
N GLY A 499 -4.67 -21.88 21.17
CA GLY A 499 -3.47 -22.69 21.40
C GLY A 499 -2.41 -21.93 22.21
N GLU A 500 -1.16 -22.39 22.15
CA GLU A 500 -0.05 -21.76 22.86
C GLU A 500 0.28 -20.37 22.29
N PRO A 501 0.61 -19.37 23.15
CA PRO A 501 1.04 -18.07 22.68
C PRO A 501 2.36 -18.17 21.90
N PRO A 502 2.62 -17.30 20.92
CA PRO A 502 3.92 -17.21 20.27
C PRO A 502 5.00 -16.82 21.28
N ALA A 503 6.24 -17.26 21.05
CA ALA A 503 7.34 -16.97 21.97
C ALA A 503 7.63 -15.45 22.08
N VAL A 504 7.37 -14.70 21.02
CA VAL A 504 7.50 -13.24 20.99
C VAL A 504 6.36 -12.64 20.16
N ILE A 505 5.78 -11.54 20.66
CA ILE A 505 4.86 -10.71 19.91
C ILE A 505 5.26 -9.24 20.02
N GLY A 506 5.27 -8.50 18.91
CA GLY A 506 5.60 -7.07 18.89
C GLY A 506 4.34 -6.21 18.94
N TRP A 507 4.28 -5.26 19.85
CA TRP A 507 3.34 -4.15 19.80
C TRP A 507 3.94 -3.03 18.96
N LYS A 508 3.44 -2.84 17.73
CA LYS A 508 3.84 -1.73 16.87
C LYS A 508 3.33 -0.41 17.46
N LEU A 509 4.24 0.53 17.62
CA LEU A 509 3.97 1.85 18.16
C LEU A 509 4.00 2.86 16.98
N ASP A 510 2.84 3.20 16.49
CA ASP A 510 2.62 4.19 15.44
C ASP A 510 1.92 5.44 16.02
N THR A 511 1.60 6.40 15.16
CA THR A 511 0.90 7.65 15.56
C THR A 511 -0.41 7.37 16.29
N HIS A 512 -1.18 6.37 15.85
CA HIS A 512 -2.44 6.01 16.53
C HIS A 512 -2.19 5.47 17.95
N ALA A 513 -1.14 4.66 18.13
CA ALA A 513 -0.74 4.20 19.45
C ALA A 513 -0.28 5.37 20.34
N ALA A 514 0.44 6.35 19.76
CA ALA A 514 0.87 7.55 20.45
C ALA A 514 -0.33 8.39 20.96
N GLU A 515 -1.30 8.66 20.09
CA GLU A 515 -2.53 9.38 20.43
C GLU A 515 -3.35 8.67 21.51
N LYS A 516 -3.49 7.35 21.40
CA LYS A 516 -4.22 6.53 22.37
C LYS A 516 -3.55 6.53 23.75
N LEU A 517 -2.22 6.47 23.76
CA LEU A 517 -1.45 6.58 25.01
C LEU A 517 -1.54 8.01 25.58
N ALA A 518 -1.33 9.04 24.77
CA ALA A 518 -1.44 10.43 25.19
C ALA A 518 -2.81 10.79 25.78
N ALA A 519 -3.89 10.20 25.24
CA ALA A 519 -5.24 10.36 25.81
C ALA A 519 -5.43 9.64 27.15
N THR A 520 -4.49 8.81 27.59
CA THR A 520 -4.66 7.92 28.74
C THR A 520 -3.64 8.17 29.83
N ILE A 521 -2.35 8.36 29.48
CA ILE A 521 -1.27 8.56 30.44
C ILE A 521 -0.98 10.04 30.72
N LYS A 522 -0.44 10.35 31.90
CA LYS A 522 0.02 11.70 32.25
C LYS A 522 1.36 11.60 32.96
N GLY A 523 2.39 12.22 32.38
CA GLY A 523 3.74 12.15 32.93
C GLY A 523 4.34 10.75 32.89
N SER A 524 4.93 10.28 33.98
CA SER A 524 5.58 8.94 34.06
C SER A 524 4.72 7.96 34.80
N GLU A 525 4.44 6.81 34.23
CA GLU A 525 3.67 5.74 34.84
C GLU A 525 4.02 4.36 34.26
N ASN A 526 3.53 3.29 34.87
CA ASN A 526 3.71 1.93 34.39
C ASN A 526 2.44 1.41 33.74
N LEU A 527 2.56 0.96 32.52
CA LEU A 527 1.51 0.21 31.83
C LEU A 527 1.54 -1.24 32.32
N LYS A 528 0.38 -1.79 32.69
CA LYS A 528 0.28 -3.20 33.07
C LYS A 528 0.11 -4.07 31.80
N CYS A 529 1.11 -4.89 31.52
CA CYS A 529 1.10 -5.84 30.42
C CYS A 529 0.79 -7.24 30.99
N GLY A 530 -0.42 -7.73 30.78
CA GLY A 530 -0.90 -8.99 31.32
C GLY A 530 -1.05 -10.06 30.24
N LEU A 531 -0.57 -11.26 30.49
CA LEU A 531 -0.84 -12.46 29.69
C LEU A 531 -1.79 -13.37 30.46
N ASP A 532 -2.98 -13.56 29.93
CA ASP A 532 -3.95 -14.54 30.41
C ASP A 532 -3.97 -15.74 29.48
N VAL A 533 -3.96 -16.95 30.04
CA VAL A 533 -4.06 -18.20 29.30
C VAL A 533 -5.16 -19.06 29.89
N THR A 534 -5.86 -19.80 29.04
CA THR A 534 -6.89 -20.75 29.45
C THR A 534 -6.59 -22.09 28.80
N ASP A 535 -6.54 -23.17 29.58
CA ASP A 535 -6.35 -24.51 29.05
C ASP A 535 -7.65 -25.11 28.48
N THR A 536 -7.56 -26.30 27.91
CA THR A 536 -8.70 -27.01 27.33
C THR A 536 -9.72 -27.49 28.37
N LYS A 537 -9.37 -27.46 29.67
CA LYS A 537 -10.27 -27.75 30.79
C LYS A 537 -10.91 -26.49 31.39
N GLY A 538 -10.59 -25.30 30.83
CA GLY A 538 -11.12 -24.01 31.31
C GLY A 538 -10.37 -23.44 32.52
N ILE A 539 -9.22 -24.01 32.91
CA ILE A 539 -8.42 -23.51 34.02
C ILE A 539 -7.56 -22.35 33.51
N ARG A 540 -7.49 -21.29 34.31
CA ARG A 540 -6.81 -20.05 33.93
C ARG A 540 -5.46 -19.92 34.65
N GLY A 541 -4.48 -19.42 33.91
CA GLY A 541 -3.21 -18.92 34.41
C GLY A 541 -2.97 -17.51 33.94
N SER A 542 -2.31 -16.69 34.70
CA SER A 542 -1.97 -15.32 34.30
C SER A 542 -0.58 -14.93 34.79
N SER A 543 -0.01 -13.96 34.08
CA SER A 543 1.24 -13.29 34.44
C SER A 543 1.19 -11.84 34.02
N SER A 544 1.91 -10.97 34.68
CA SER A 544 2.00 -9.57 34.28
C SER A 544 3.40 -9.02 34.48
N VAL A 545 3.72 -8.00 33.66
CA VAL A 545 4.95 -7.21 33.74
C VAL A 545 4.60 -5.74 33.57
N ASP A 546 5.31 -4.88 34.26
CA ASP A 546 5.15 -3.43 34.14
C ASP A 546 6.06 -2.90 33.03
N LEU A 547 5.49 -2.10 32.13
CA LEU A 547 6.19 -1.39 31.05
C LEU A 547 6.19 0.10 31.40
N PRO A 548 7.35 0.68 31.75
CA PRO A 548 7.47 2.12 32.01
C PRO A 548 7.07 2.92 30.76
N ALA A 549 6.21 3.91 30.95
CA ALA A 549 5.80 4.84 29.91
C ALA A 549 5.91 6.27 30.41
N THR A 550 6.42 7.15 29.57
CA THR A 550 6.51 8.58 29.85
C THR A 550 5.75 9.38 28.80
N MET A 551 5.15 10.48 29.22
CA MET A 551 4.61 11.49 28.35
C MET A 551 5.29 12.81 28.65
N GLU A 552 5.97 13.36 27.67
CA GLU A 552 6.74 14.59 27.77
C GLU A 552 6.24 15.60 26.74
N THR A 553 6.13 16.86 27.15
CA THR A 553 5.88 17.96 26.20
C THR A 553 7.22 18.45 25.69
N ASN A 554 7.37 18.52 24.38
CA ASN A 554 8.58 19.06 23.78
C ASN A 554 8.77 20.53 24.21
N PRO A 555 10.01 20.96 24.52
CA PRO A 555 10.30 22.33 24.95
C PRO A 555 10.28 23.34 23.78
N TYR A 556 9.59 23.01 22.72
CA TYR A 556 9.45 23.85 21.52
C TYR A 556 8.08 23.62 20.86
N GLU A 557 7.67 24.58 20.07
CA GLU A 557 6.53 24.48 19.16
C GLU A 557 7.01 24.42 17.70
N ILE A 558 6.18 23.88 16.84
CA ILE A 558 6.45 23.78 15.40
C ILE A 558 5.45 24.61 14.63
N SER A 559 5.95 25.42 13.70
CA SER A 559 5.15 26.08 12.67
C SER A 559 5.55 25.52 11.31
N ARG A 560 4.58 25.04 10.53
CA ARG A 560 4.79 24.53 9.17
C ARG A 560 4.07 25.37 8.14
N LEU A 561 4.76 25.63 7.04
CA LEU A 561 4.19 26.21 5.83
C LEU A 561 4.47 25.27 4.66
N SER A 562 3.44 24.84 3.98
CA SER A 562 3.55 24.08 2.74
C SER A 562 3.27 24.99 1.55
N LEU A 563 4.24 25.21 0.67
CA LEU A 563 4.10 26.03 -0.53
C LEU A 563 3.72 25.16 -1.72
N VAL A 564 2.57 25.40 -2.31
CA VAL A 564 2.05 24.71 -3.50
C VAL A 564 2.08 25.65 -4.71
N VAL A 565 1.88 25.07 -5.90
CA VAL A 565 1.76 25.84 -7.15
C VAL A 565 3.07 26.51 -7.57
N PHE A 566 4.10 25.67 -7.73
CA PHE A 566 5.18 26.03 -8.65
C PHE A 566 4.72 25.75 -10.09
N ASP A 567 5.07 26.61 -11.00
CA ASP A 567 4.84 26.37 -12.43
C ASP A 567 5.48 25.04 -12.85
N PHE A 568 4.88 24.41 -13.86
CA PHE A 568 5.38 23.13 -14.38
C PHE A 568 6.87 23.26 -14.75
N ASP A 569 7.67 22.35 -14.23
CA ASP A 569 9.13 22.26 -14.45
C ASP A 569 9.92 23.54 -14.09
N LYS A 570 9.37 24.36 -13.15
CA LYS A 570 10.05 25.57 -12.67
C LYS A 570 10.30 25.53 -11.16
N SER A 571 11.31 26.29 -10.73
CA SER A 571 11.67 26.52 -9.32
C SER A 571 11.48 27.99 -8.89
N GLU A 572 11.01 28.86 -9.78
CA GLU A 572 10.74 30.24 -9.48
C GLU A 572 9.55 30.39 -8.53
N ILE A 573 9.71 31.24 -7.52
CA ILE A 573 8.65 31.52 -6.56
C ILE A 573 7.77 32.65 -7.12
N ASN A 574 6.50 32.37 -7.35
CA ASN A 574 5.53 33.36 -7.79
C ASN A 574 5.22 34.41 -6.69
N SER A 575 4.54 35.51 -7.05
CA SER A 575 4.23 36.61 -6.12
C SER A 575 3.40 36.16 -4.92
N THR A 576 2.45 35.24 -5.12
CA THR A 576 1.60 34.70 -4.05
C THR A 576 2.42 33.92 -3.04
N ASN A 577 3.26 32.98 -3.49
CA ASN A 577 4.15 32.22 -2.62
C ASN A 577 5.17 33.12 -1.91
N LYS A 578 5.68 34.15 -2.61
CA LYS A 578 6.57 35.14 -1.98
C LYS A 578 5.91 35.81 -0.79
N LYS A 579 4.69 36.30 -0.97
CA LYS A 579 3.92 36.96 0.09
C LYS A 579 3.67 36.00 1.27
N MET A 580 3.24 34.76 0.98
CA MET A 580 3.03 33.77 2.03
C MET A 580 4.29 33.49 2.83
N VAL A 581 5.45 33.33 2.19
CA VAL A 581 6.72 33.13 2.90
C VAL A 581 7.06 34.34 3.76
N SER A 582 6.95 35.57 3.23
CA SER A 582 7.24 36.79 4.00
C SER A 582 6.35 36.90 5.23
N GLU A 583 5.04 36.70 5.09
CA GLU A 583 4.11 36.72 6.23
C GLU A 583 4.37 35.60 7.24
N PHE A 584 4.68 34.41 6.77
CA PHE A 584 5.01 33.26 7.64
C PHE A 584 6.30 33.52 8.42
N VAL A 585 7.37 33.99 7.75
CA VAL A 585 8.64 34.32 8.38
C VAL A 585 8.45 35.40 9.47
N ALA A 586 7.71 36.45 9.16
CA ALA A 586 7.46 37.54 10.11
C ALA A 586 6.69 37.08 11.36
N LYS A 587 5.81 36.06 11.22
CA LYS A 587 4.97 35.58 12.32
C LYS A 587 5.64 34.49 13.16
N THR A 588 6.56 33.69 12.58
CA THR A 588 6.98 32.44 13.20
C THR A 588 8.47 32.35 13.54
N ILE A 589 9.33 33.12 12.88
CA ILE A 589 10.77 33.08 13.16
C ILE A 589 11.12 34.12 14.23
N HIS A 590 11.47 33.63 15.42
CA HIS A 590 11.88 34.40 16.57
C HIS A 590 13.30 34.03 17.01
N ASP A 591 13.83 34.69 18.02
CA ASP A 591 15.14 34.38 18.59
C ASP A 591 15.21 32.94 19.08
N GLY A 592 16.21 32.22 18.62
CA GLY A 592 16.39 30.77 18.93
C GLY A 592 15.59 29.82 18.04
N SER A 593 14.79 30.34 17.09
CA SER A 593 14.11 29.48 16.12
C SER A 593 15.09 28.85 15.15
N THR A 594 14.88 27.58 14.85
CA THR A 594 15.58 26.84 13.78
C THR A 594 14.62 26.53 12.63
N VAL A 595 15.14 26.55 11.41
CA VAL A 595 14.34 26.37 10.19
C VAL A 595 14.85 25.19 9.38
N SER A 596 13.95 24.31 8.96
CA SER A 596 14.23 23.29 7.96
C SER A 596 13.34 23.46 6.73
N ILE A 597 13.91 23.23 5.54
CA ILE A 597 13.25 23.42 4.26
C ILE A 597 13.38 22.14 3.44
N THR A 598 12.26 21.53 3.08
CA THR A 598 12.21 20.30 2.31
C THR A 598 11.37 20.48 1.05
N GLY A 599 11.98 20.27 -0.11
CA GLY A 599 11.30 20.27 -1.40
C GLY A 599 10.91 18.87 -1.85
N THR A 600 9.74 18.74 -2.48
CA THR A 600 9.23 17.50 -3.06
C THR A 600 8.72 17.71 -4.49
N THR A 601 8.54 16.61 -5.23
CA THR A 601 7.85 16.57 -6.53
C THR A 601 6.78 15.50 -6.49
N ASP A 602 5.93 15.46 -7.50
CA ASP A 602 5.14 14.27 -7.80
C ASP A 602 6.03 13.16 -8.42
N ALA A 603 5.43 12.01 -8.66
CA ALA A 603 6.13 10.84 -9.22
C ALA A 603 6.25 10.88 -10.77
N MET A 604 5.89 12.00 -11.41
CA MET A 604 5.96 12.17 -12.86
C MET A 604 7.38 12.55 -13.30
N GLY A 605 7.86 11.93 -14.38
CA GLY A 605 9.17 12.24 -14.96
C GLY A 605 10.32 11.43 -14.37
N GLU A 606 11.54 11.83 -14.72
CA GLU A 606 12.77 11.13 -14.31
C GLU A 606 13.15 11.43 -12.86
N LEU A 607 13.60 10.40 -12.14
CA LEU A 607 13.92 10.48 -10.72
C LEU A 607 15.00 11.54 -10.42
N ASP A 608 16.08 11.56 -11.21
CA ASP A 608 17.19 12.47 -11.01
C ASP A 608 16.76 13.93 -11.29
N HIS A 609 15.99 14.14 -12.36
CA HIS A 609 15.41 15.45 -12.65
C HIS A 609 14.49 15.95 -11.52
N ASN A 610 13.63 15.09 -11.01
CA ASN A 610 12.74 15.41 -9.89
C ASN A 610 13.54 15.72 -8.61
N LYS A 611 14.64 15.03 -8.39
CA LYS A 611 15.55 15.30 -7.27
C LYS A 611 16.19 16.68 -7.39
N GLU A 612 16.70 17.04 -8.59
CA GLU A 612 17.27 18.36 -8.86
C GLU A 612 16.22 19.48 -8.76
N LEU A 613 15.02 19.26 -9.32
CA LEU A 613 13.93 20.24 -9.30
C LEU A 613 13.45 20.51 -7.86
N SER A 614 13.25 19.45 -7.06
CA SER A 614 12.87 19.61 -5.65
C SER A 614 13.95 20.35 -4.85
N THR A 615 15.21 20.06 -5.12
CA THR A 615 16.37 20.75 -4.52
C THR A 615 16.38 22.22 -4.92
N SER A 616 16.22 22.53 -6.21
CA SER A 616 16.19 23.91 -6.70
C SER A 616 15.06 24.75 -6.10
N ARG A 617 13.86 24.15 -5.93
CA ARG A 617 12.72 24.77 -5.25
C ARG A 617 13.01 25.06 -3.78
N ALA A 618 13.60 24.09 -3.05
CA ALA A 618 13.99 24.29 -1.65
C ALA A 618 15.01 25.41 -1.50
N PHE A 619 16.00 25.48 -2.39
CA PHE A 619 16.99 26.56 -2.39
C PHE A 619 16.42 27.95 -2.77
N ALA A 620 15.42 28.01 -3.66
CA ALA A 620 14.74 29.25 -3.97
C ALA A 620 14.02 29.82 -2.73
N VAL A 621 13.31 28.95 -1.97
CA VAL A 621 12.66 29.32 -0.71
C VAL A 621 13.69 29.69 0.36
N HIS A 622 14.78 28.94 0.48
CA HIS A 622 15.90 29.28 1.37
C HIS A 622 16.43 30.69 1.13
N LYS A 623 16.68 31.03 -0.14
CA LYS A 623 17.16 32.36 -0.51
C LYS A 623 16.16 33.44 -0.08
N LEU A 624 14.89 33.25 -0.34
CA LEU A 624 13.85 34.20 0.05
C LEU A 624 13.77 34.36 1.57
N ILE A 625 13.80 33.26 2.36
CA ILE A 625 13.80 33.37 3.83
C ILE A 625 15.02 34.16 4.33
N LYS A 626 16.19 33.98 3.74
CA LYS A 626 17.40 34.72 4.10
C LYS A 626 17.34 36.20 3.71
N GLU A 627 16.62 36.52 2.64
CA GLU A 627 16.36 37.92 2.26
C GLU A 627 15.40 38.60 3.25
N GLU A 628 14.36 37.89 3.71
CA GLU A 628 13.37 38.38 4.66
C GLU A 628 13.90 38.42 6.11
N ASN A 629 14.69 37.43 6.50
CA ASN A 629 15.28 37.29 7.83
C ASN A 629 16.71 36.75 7.77
N ALA A 630 17.70 37.66 7.72
CA ALA A 630 19.11 37.31 7.59
C ALA A 630 19.68 36.49 8.77
N VAL A 631 19.08 36.63 9.98
CA VAL A 631 19.53 35.94 11.20
C VAL A 631 18.87 34.58 11.42
N ALA A 632 17.89 34.20 10.60
CA ALA A 632 17.25 32.87 10.72
C ALA A 632 18.29 31.76 10.68
N GLU A 633 18.27 30.89 11.69
CA GLU A 633 19.13 29.70 11.73
C GLU A 633 18.52 28.59 10.87
N ILE A 634 19.08 28.36 9.69
CA ILE A 634 18.61 27.31 8.77
C ILE A 634 19.46 26.07 8.95
N THR A 635 18.87 25.04 9.55
CA THR A 635 19.56 23.79 9.90
C THR A 635 19.57 22.77 8.76
N LYS A 636 18.59 22.86 7.84
CA LYS A 636 18.45 21.90 6.75
C LYS A 636 17.80 22.52 5.52
N VAL A 637 18.35 22.26 4.35
CA VAL A 637 17.76 22.56 3.04
C VAL A 637 17.98 21.38 2.13
N GLU A 638 16.91 20.73 1.72
CA GLU A 638 17.02 19.56 0.85
C GLU A 638 15.84 19.43 -0.11
N GLY A 639 16.09 18.87 -1.28
CA GLY A 639 15.06 18.30 -2.12
C GLY A 639 15.08 16.78 -1.95
N ILE A 640 13.98 16.14 -1.67
CA ILE A 640 13.92 14.69 -1.52
C ILE A 640 13.44 13.97 -2.79
N GLY A 641 13.08 14.72 -3.83
CA GLY A 641 12.55 14.15 -5.07
C GLY A 641 11.07 13.81 -4.95
N PRO A 642 10.59 12.78 -5.66
CA PRO A 642 9.18 12.45 -5.68
C PRO A 642 8.69 11.86 -4.36
N THR A 643 7.48 12.27 -3.95
CA THR A 643 6.73 11.62 -2.89
C THR A 643 6.02 10.37 -3.43
N TYR A 644 6.24 9.25 -2.76
CA TYR A 644 5.71 7.95 -3.18
C TYR A 644 4.36 7.58 -2.55
N SER A 645 3.57 8.56 -2.08
CA SER A 645 2.19 8.27 -1.68
C SER A 645 1.35 7.94 -2.93
N PRO A 646 0.89 6.70 -3.12
CA PRO A 646 0.05 6.35 -4.27
C PRO A 646 -1.24 7.17 -4.33
N GLU A 647 -1.82 7.46 -3.17
CA GLU A 647 -3.06 8.23 -3.04
C GLU A 647 -2.89 9.65 -3.56
N MET A 648 -1.80 10.31 -3.21
CA MET A 648 -1.52 11.67 -3.67
C MET A 648 -1.15 11.72 -5.16
N ASN A 649 -0.43 10.75 -5.70
CA ASN A 649 -0.03 10.75 -7.11
C ASN A 649 -1.14 10.31 -8.07
N SER A 650 -2.21 9.69 -7.59
CA SER A 650 -3.30 9.17 -8.43
C SER A 650 -4.28 10.24 -8.93
N THR A 651 -4.34 11.39 -8.27
CA THR A 651 -5.27 12.47 -8.60
C THR A 651 -4.53 13.74 -9.04
N PRO A 652 -5.15 14.59 -9.90
CA PRO A 652 -4.56 15.86 -10.30
C PRO A 652 -4.17 16.73 -9.11
N GLU A 653 -5.10 16.96 -8.18
CA GLU A 653 -4.89 17.76 -6.98
C GLU A 653 -3.80 17.20 -6.08
N GLY A 654 -3.79 15.88 -5.88
CA GLY A 654 -2.77 15.22 -5.07
C GLY A 654 -1.37 15.44 -5.63
N ARG A 655 -1.18 15.36 -6.95
CA ARG A 655 0.10 15.68 -7.60
C ARG A 655 0.52 17.14 -7.39
N TYR A 656 -0.43 18.08 -7.42
CA TYR A 656 -0.11 19.46 -7.07
C TYR A 656 0.43 19.58 -5.64
N TYR A 657 -0.18 18.89 -4.68
CA TYR A 657 0.29 18.88 -3.30
C TYR A 657 1.58 18.06 -3.09
N CYS A 658 1.95 17.18 -4.01
CA CYS A 658 3.29 16.57 -4.03
C CYS A 658 4.37 17.56 -4.49
N ARG A 659 4.03 18.53 -5.37
CA ARG A 659 4.94 19.56 -5.91
C ARG A 659 5.06 20.72 -4.94
N THR A 660 5.59 20.48 -3.75
CA THR A 660 5.60 21.46 -2.67
C THR A 660 6.99 21.72 -2.09
N VAL A 661 7.13 22.83 -1.39
CA VAL A 661 8.24 23.07 -0.45
C VAL A 661 7.65 23.27 0.93
N THR A 662 8.04 22.46 1.86
CA THR A 662 7.64 22.60 3.27
C THR A 662 8.73 23.35 4.03
N VAL A 663 8.35 24.43 4.65
CA VAL A 663 9.17 25.19 5.61
C VAL A 663 8.68 24.86 7.00
N GLN A 664 9.55 24.30 7.83
CA GLN A 664 9.26 24.01 9.23
C GLN A 664 10.14 24.88 10.12
N VAL A 665 9.50 25.63 11.00
CA VAL A 665 10.15 26.45 12.02
C VAL A 665 9.90 25.79 13.36
N GLN A 666 10.98 25.55 14.10
CA GLN A 666 10.95 25.04 15.47
C GLN A 666 11.39 26.18 16.40
N THR A 667 10.47 26.61 17.25
CA THR A 667 10.68 27.75 18.17
C THR A 667 10.68 27.26 19.60
N PRO A 668 11.74 27.51 20.41
CA PRO A 668 11.78 27.16 21.83
C PRO A 668 10.64 27.83 22.60
N LEU A 669 9.99 27.07 23.45
CA LEU A 669 9.03 27.59 24.43
C LEU A 669 9.80 28.33 25.54
N LYS A 670 9.35 29.53 25.91
CA LYS A 670 9.99 30.38 26.94
C LYS A 670 9.66 29.86 28.35
#